data_5d3864622103ada7a430308765c036d4
#
_entry.id   5d3864622103ada7a430308765c036d4
#
_cell.length_a   1.000
_cell.length_b   1.000
_cell.length_c   1.000
_cell.angle_alpha   90.00
_cell.angle_beta   90.00
_cell.angle_gamma   90.00
#
_symmetry.space_group_name_H-M   'P 1'
#
loop_
_entity.id
_entity.type
_entity.pdbx_description
1 polymer ?
#
loop_
_entity_poly.entity_id
_entity_poly.type
_entity_poly.pdbx_seq_one_letter_code
_entity_poly.pdbx_strand_id
1 'polypeptide(L)'
;MTEAPSRSIRLFGTDEPVAPVRVLTAGPLSAELESGNLRYVRFGGIEMIRAISFIVRDRNWGTYNPAISNLSVEETGDGFRVSYDAVARDAAQELRYSSIIIGSPDGLRFEAHGTAISDFETNRTGFVVLHPIAGVAGERAIVEQVDGRTVETRFPDLIEPAQPMMNLRAITHGFAPGATVTCRMEGDTYEMEDQRNWTDASYKTYVRPLALPWPYVLPAGSELQQAVILSVRAPALPRGRADAPVAVRVGRPAGRLPPLGLGFDPREAGVSDADTLREIAPAHIICRHDPRRGDDRATLETSVAFAKALGATPWLEAVICELDDVAQEIATLGTTVKTIGSPFPVVLVSPAADLKCTLPGSPWPPCPPLAKICQAARAAFPTARLGGGMFSYFTELNRKRPPHELIDLVTFTTSAIVHAGDDRSVTEGLESLPYIARSVRAFIGDKPYVVGPSAIGMRDNPYGEAPLENPHNIRQAMNRNDPRQRGLLGAAWNLGYFAHFAYGGAAAVTLGGVLGAFGLVHRAAPWPQPWFDEQGGIFPAYHVVRGLSWLSGGTMRTLDISAPREIQGIMVDRGTRSEIWLANLTGEPKRVSLEPAVANARVSYLDSDSFVMASRDAGAMDRLAQPFGGAALELDAYALARIQASST
;
A
#
# COMPACT_ATOMS: atom_id res chain seq x y z
N MET A 1 -22.03 -11.49 -29.86
CA MET A 1 -20.86 -10.67 -29.50
C MET A 1 -21.07 -10.28 -28.05
N THR A 2 -20.26 -10.77 -27.14
CA THR A 2 -20.29 -10.38 -25.71
C THR A 2 -19.89 -8.91 -25.62
N GLU A 3 -20.65 -8.12 -24.87
CA GLU A 3 -20.41 -6.70 -24.66
C GLU A 3 -19.03 -6.49 -24.02
N ALA A 4 -18.30 -5.47 -24.47
CA ALA A 4 -17.00 -5.15 -23.86
C ALA A 4 -17.22 -4.63 -22.43
N PRO A 5 -16.31 -4.94 -21.47
CA PRO A 5 -16.46 -4.47 -20.11
C PRO A 5 -16.45 -2.94 -20.03
N SER A 6 -17.19 -2.38 -19.07
CA SER A 6 -17.19 -0.93 -18.82
C SER A 6 -15.78 -0.40 -18.55
N ARG A 7 -15.56 0.91 -18.70
CA ARG A 7 -14.26 1.53 -18.35
C ARG A 7 -13.91 1.27 -16.87
N SER A 8 -14.90 1.36 -15.98
CA SER A 8 -14.72 1.09 -14.55
C SER A 8 -14.23 -0.33 -14.28
N ILE A 9 -14.81 -1.34 -14.93
CA ILE A 9 -14.38 -2.73 -14.80
C ILE A 9 -12.94 -2.89 -15.30
N ARG A 10 -12.60 -2.32 -16.47
CA ARG A 10 -11.24 -2.41 -17.03
C ARG A 10 -10.20 -1.78 -16.12
N LEU A 11 -10.49 -0.61 -15.54
CA LEU A 11 -9.54 0.08 -14.67
C LEU A 11 -9.51 -0.48 -13.25
N PHE A 12 -10.66 -0.81 -12.66
CA PHE A 12 -10.80 -1.04 -11.23
C PHE A 12 -11.41 -2.39 -10.84
N GLY A 13 -11.90 -3.19 -11.79
CA GLY A 13 -12.55 -4.46 -11.50
C GLY A 13 -13.90 -4.32 -10.77
N THR A 14 -14.51 -3.13 -10.77
CA THR A 14 -15.80 -2.82 -10.15
C THR A 14 -16.55 -1.79 -10.97
N ASP A 15 -17.90 -1.82 -10.91
CA ASP A 15 -18.77 -0.78 -11.47
C ASP A 15 -19.03 0.37 -10.50
N GLU A 16 -18.49 0.31 -9.29
CA GLU A 16 -18.62 1.40 -8.32
C GLU A 16 -18.10 2.72 -8.92
N PRO A 17 -18.89 3.80 -8.92
CA PRO A 17 -18.45 5.07 -9.46
C PRO A 17 -17.29 5.66 -8.62
N VAL A 18 -16.42 6.41 -9.29
CA VAL A 18 -15.40 7.20 -8.60
C VAL A 18 -16.05 8.47 -8.05
N ALA A 19 -15.77 8.81 -6.79
CA ALA A 19 -16.27 10.03 -6.17
C ALA A 19 -15.79 11.27 -6.97
N PRO A 20 -16.67 12.24 -7.23
CA PRO A 20 -16.28 13.46 -7.93
C PRO A 20 -15.33 14.31 -7.08
N VAL A 21 -14.33 14.87 -7.70
CA VAL A 21 -13.36 15.79 -7.09
C VAL A 21 -13.60 17.18 -7.64
N ARG A 22 -13.66 18.18 -6.75
CA ARG A 22 -13.72 19.60 -7.14
C ARG A 22 -12.43 20.31 -6.73
N VAL A 23 -11.77 20.92 -7.71
CA VAL A 23 -10.58 21.77 -7.44
C VAL A 23 -11.06 23.15 -7.00
N LEU A 24 -10.60 23.58 -5.84
CA LEU A 24 -10.83 24.91 -5.27
C LEU A 24 -9.56 25.74 -5.42
N THR A 25 -9.70 27.03 -5.73
CA THR A 25 -8.55 27.93 -5.92
C THR A 25 -8.70 29.26 -5.18
N ALA A 26 -7.60 29.76 -4.64
CA ALA A 26 -7.48 31.08 -4.03
C ALA A 26 -6.09 31.66 -4.35
N GLY A 27 -5.99 32.41 -5.44
CA GLY A 27 -4.68 32.89 -5.93
C GLY A 27 -3.71 31.74 -6.21
N PRO A 28 -2.55 31.65 -5.53
CA PRO A 28 -1.59 30.56 -5.70
C PRO A 28 -1.97 29.28 -4.94
N LEU A 29 -2.90 29.35 -3.99
CA LEU A 29 -3.37 28.21 -3.20
C LEU A 29 -4.41 27.45 -4.00
N SER A 30 -4.32 26.10 -3.97
CA SER A 30 -5.35 25.21 -4.49
C SER A 30 -5.52 24.00 -3.55
N ALA A 31 -6.72 23.43 -3.55
CA ALA A 31 -7.03 22.19 -2.84
C ALA A 31 -8.09 21.41 -3.59
N GLU A 32 -8.10 20.10 -3.43
CA GLU A 32 -9.14 19.22 -3.97
C GLU A 32 -10.14 18.89 -2.88
N LEU A 33 -11.42 19.17 -3.15
CA LEU A 33 -12.54 18.83 -2.27
C LEU A 33 -13.13 17.50 -2.73
N GLU A 34 -13.16 16.53 -1.82
CA GLU A 34 -13.73 15.21 -2.03
C GLU A 34 -14.45 14.77 -0.76
N SER A 35 -15.74 14.45 -0.86
CA SER A 35 -16.54 13.97 0.27
C SER A 35 -16.40 14.83 1.55
N GLY A 36 -16.40 16.17 1.39
CA GLY A 36 -16.28 17.13 2.49
C GLY A 36 -14.86 17.32 3.05
N ASN A 37 -13.87 16.58 2.58
CA ASN A 37 -12.50 16.67 3.02
C ASN A 37 -11.60 17.31 1.96
N LEU A 38 -10.42 17.79 2.37
CA LEU A 38 -9.44 18.38 1.47
C LEU A 38 -8.29 17.41 1.20
N ARG A 39 -7.87 17.36 -0.07
CA ARG A 39 -6.69 16.62 -0.50
C ARG A 39 -5.80 17.50 -1.37
N TYR A 40 -4.50 17.22 -1.39
CA TYR A 40 -3.50 17.94 -2.18
C TYR A 40 -3.61 19.46 -2.04
N VAL A 41 -3.47 19.96 -0.81
CA VAL A 41 -3.36 21.41 -0.59
C VAL A 41 -2.01 21.86 -1.13
N ARG A 42 -2.05 22.66 -2.22
CA ARG A 42 -0.87 23.10 -2.98
C ARG A 42 -0.74 24.62 -2.95
N PHE A 43 0.49 25.09 -3.06
CA PHE A 43 0.79 26.50 -3.26
C PHE A 43 1.74 26.66 -4.46
N GLY A 44 1.34 27.42 -5.46
CA GLY A 44 2.05 27.51 -6.73
C GLY A 44 2.20 26.16 -7.45
N GLY A 45 1.27 25.21 -7.22
CA GLY A 45 1.33 23.85 -7.76
C GLY A 45 2.14 22.85 -6.93
N ILE A 46 2.88 23.30 -5.90
CA ILE A 46 3.68 22.43 -5.03
C ILE A 46 2.84 21.98 -3.82
N GLU A 47 2.81 20.68 -3.55
CA GLU A 47 2.08 20.10 -2.42
C GLU A 47 2.70 20.51 -1.08
N MET A 48 1.88 21.11 -0.21
CA MET A 48 2.25 21.48 1.16
C MET A 48 1.70 20.49 2.18
N ILE A 49 0.43 20.11 1.99
CA ILE A 49 -0.31 19.19 2.86
C ILE A 49 -1.01 18.17 1.96
N ARG A 50 -0.88 16.88 2.28
CA ARG A 50 -1.48 15.77 1.55
C ARG A 50 -3.00 15.75 1.71
N ALA A 51 -3.50 15.87 2.95
CA ALA A 51 -4.94 15.88 3.23
C ALA A 51 -5.26 16.54 4.56
N ILE A 52 -6.48 17.08 4.67
CA ILE A 52 -7.10 17.51 5.92
C ILE A 52 -8.50 16.92 5.95
N SER A 53 -8.78 16.08 6.94
CA SER A 53 -10.05 15.36 7.06
C SER A 53 -10.60 15.47 8.48
N PHE A 54 -11.91 15.69 8.61
CA PHE A 54 -12.60 15.48 9.87
C PHE A 54 -13.16 14.05 9.87
N ILE A 55 -12.61 13.21 10.75
CA ILE A 55 -12.96 11.78 10.81
C ILE A 55 -13.72 11.45 12.08
N VAL A 56 -14.60 10.48 12.00
CA VAL A 56 -15.31 9.86 13.13
C VAL A 56 -15.04 8.36 13.09
N ARG A 57 -14.42 7.83 14.15
CA ARG A 57 -14.11 6.41 14.28
C ARG A 57 -15.10 5.75 15.23
N ASP A 58 -15.51 4.52 14.92
CA ASP A 58 -16.25 3.67 15.85
C ASP A 58 -15.32 3.08 16.94
N ARG A 59 -15.91 2.33 17.85
CA ARG A 59 -15.19 1.65 18.94
C ARG A 59 -14.19 0.56 18.47
N ASN A 60 -14.26 0.13 17.22
CA ASN A 60 -13.41 -0.91 16.61
C ASN A 60 -12.41 -0.33 15.60
N TRP A 61 -12.19 1.01 15.62
CA TRP A 61 -11.34 1.74 14.68
C TRP A 61 -11.87 1.82 13.23
N GLY A 62 -13.10 1.35 12.97
CA GLY A 62 -13.78 1.60 11.70
C GLY A 62 -14.03 3.11 11.51
N THR A 63 -14.06 3.59 10.27
CA THR A 63 -14.37 4.98 9.96
C THR A 63 -15.80 5.07 9.47
N TYR A 64 -16.60 5.95 10.10
CA TYR A 64 -17.89 6.32 9.53
C TYR A 64 -17.72 7.05 8.21
N ASN A 65 -18.63 6.81 7.26
CA ASN A 65 -18.80 7.61 6.06
C ASN A 65 -19.99 8.57 6.32
N PRO A 66 -19.75 9.82 6.76
CA PRO A 66 -20.84 10.71 7.13
C PRO A 66 -21.71 11.06 5.92
N ALA A 67 -23.03 11.08 6.13
CA ALA A 67 -23.95 11.58 5.14
C ALA A 67 -23.86 13.12 5.09
N ILE A 68 -23.37 13.66 3.97
CA ILE A 68 -23.21 15.11 3.76
C ILE A 68 -24.50 15.68 3.16
N SER A 69 -24.91 16.83 3.67
CA SER A 69 -26.06 17.61 3.18
C SER A 69 -25.72 19.10 3.18
N ASN A 70 -26.56 19.90 2.52
CA ASN A 70 -26.43 21.37 2.46
C ASN A 70 -25.05 21.84 1.97
N LEU A 71 -24.37 21.07 1.12
CA LEU A 71 -23.06 21.44 0.57
C LEU A 71 -23.19 22.68 -0.31
N SER A 72 -22.56 23.77 0.11
CA SER A 72 -22.41 25.00 -0.66
C SER A 72 -20.93 25.26 -0.92
N VAL A 73 -20.62 25.66 -2.16
CA VAL A 73 -19.27 26.06 -2.57
C VAL A 73 -19.36 27.39 -3.29
N GLU A 74 -18.77 28.42 -2.69
CA GLU A 74 -18.66 29.77 -3.22
C GLU A 74 -17.20 30.04 -3.55
N GLU A 75 -16.93 30.46 -4.79
CA GLU A 75 -15.58 30.81 -5.23
C GLU A 75 -15.58 32.29 -5.72
N THR A 76 -14.56 33.02 -5.31
CA THR A 76 -14.26 34.37 -5.79
C THR A 76 -12.86 34.35 -6.41
N GLY A 77 -12.45 35.43 -7.10
CA GLY A 77 -11.10 35.48 -7.71
C GLY A 77 -9.97 35.29 -6.70
N ASP A 78 -10.18 35.67 -5.45
CA ASP A 78 -9.18 35.70 -4.38
C ASP A 78 -9.45 34.70 -3.26
N GLY A 79 -10.51 33.88 -3.34
CA GLY A 79 -10.83 32.95 -2.26
C GLY A 79 -11.95 31.97 -2.58
N PHE A 80 -12.16 31.04 -1.65
CA PHE A 80 -13.29 30.14 -1.67
C PHE A 80 -13.87 29.95 -0.28
N ARG A 81 -15.15 29.63 -0.21
CA ARG A 81 -15.85 29.19 0.99
C ARG A 81 -16.63 27.92 0.69
N VAL A 82 -16.44 26.89 1.51
CA VAL A 82 -17.24 25.68 1.50
C VAL A 82 -17.96 25.57 2.84
N SER A 83 -19.22 25.19 2.83
CA SER A 83 -19.98 24.85 4.03
C SER A 83 -20.85 23.63 3.78
N TYR A 84 -20.99 22.77 4.80
CA TYR A 84 -21.87 21.60 4.73
C TYR A 84 -22.24 21.12 6.14
N ASP A 85 -23.32 20.33 6.21
CA ASP A 85 -23.70 19.54 7.37
C ASP A 85 -23.39 18.07 7.13
N ALA A 86 -23.07 17.33 8.19
CA ALA A 86 -22.73 15.93 8.12
C ALA A 86 -23.29 15.15 9.32
N VAL A 87 -23.68 13.89 9.04
CA VAL A 87 -24.20 12.97 10.06
C VAL A 87 -23.43 11.67 10.03
N ALA A 88 -22.75 11.36 11.11
CA ALA A 88 -22.14 10.05 11.38
C ALA A 88 -23.07 9.26 12.30
N ARG A 89 -23.61 8.12 11.82
CA ARG A 89 -24.56 7.32 12.60
C ARG A 89 -24.49 5.84 12.27
N ASP A 90 -24.92 5.04 13.23
CA ASP A 90 -25.30 3.65 13.06
C ASP A 90 -26.67 3.39 13.69
N ALA A 91 -27.01 2.14 13.98
CA ALA A 91 -28.29 1.77 14.58
C ALA A 91 -28.45 2.25 16.03
N ALA A 92 -27.36 2.55 16.74
CA ALA A 92 -27.33 2.82 18.17
C ALA A 92 -27.00 4.27 18.53
N GLN A 93 -26.25 4.98 17.69
CA GLN A 93 -25.68 6.29 18.04
C GLN A 93 -25.59 7.23 16.85
N GLU A 94 -25.64 8.54 17.16
CA GLU A 94 -25.59 9.59 16.13
C GLU A 94 -24.75 10.79 16.62
N LEU A 95 -23.83 11.24 15.75
CA LEU A 95 -23.09 12.48 15.86
C LEU A 95 -23.40 13.36 14.66
N ARG A 96 -23.78 14.61 14.88
CA ARG A 96 -23.94 15.62 13.81
C ARG A 96 -22.84 16.65 13.90
N TYR A 97 -22.39 17.15 12.75
CA TYR A 97 -21.48 18.26 12.71
C TYR A 97 -21.70 19.13 11.48
N SER A 98 -21.38 20.40 11.60
CA SER A 98 -21.27 21.34 10.48
C SER A 98 -19.81 21.68 10.25
N SER A 99 -19.44 21.94 9.00
CA SER A 99 -18.07 22.31 8.65
C SER A 99 -18.03 23.53 7.76
N ILE A 100 -17.00 24.34 7.94
CA ILE A 100 -16.70 25.51 7.12
C ILE A 100 -15.23 25.45 6.71
N ILE A 101 -14.98 25.61 5.39
CA ILE A 101 -13.64 25.73 4.84
C ILE A 101 -13.52 27.06 4.14
N ILE A 102 -12.54 27.88 4.51
CA ILE A 102 -12.26 29.19 3.92
C ILE A 102 -10.82 29.18 3.40
N GLY A 103 -10.64 29.39 2.10
CA GLY A 103 -9.34 29.57 1.48
C GLY A 103 -9.08 31.01 1.07
N SER A 104 -7.83 31.45 1.26
CA SER A 104 -7.28 32.74 0.86
C SER A 104 -5.94 32.55 0.14
N PRO A 105 -5.38 33.57 -0.53
CA PRO A 105 -4.10 33.46 -1.23
C PRO A 105 -2.91 33.05 -0.35
N ASP A 106 -2.99 33.21 0.95
CA ASP A 106 -1.90 32.97 1.92
C ASP A 106 -2.21 31.87 2.95
N GLY A 107 -3.37 31.18 2.82
CA GLY A 107 -3.70 30.08 3.69
C GLY A 107 -5.13 29.59 3.60
N LEU A 108 -5.50 28.70 4.51
CA LEU A 108 -6.88 28.24 4.64
C LEU A 108 -7.22 27.93 6.11
N ARG A 109 -8.52 27.97 6.43
CA ARG A 109 -9.09 27.50 7.68
C ARG A 109 -10.16 26.46 7.41
N PHE A 110 -10.05 25.31 8.05
CA PHE A 110 -11.06 24.26 8.05
C PHE A 110 -11.51 24.02 9.48
N GLU A 111 -12.76 24.30 9.77
CA GLU A 111 -13.34 24.13 11.11
C GLU A 111 -14.56 23.22 11.08
N ALA A 112 -14.78 22.52 12.19
CA ALA A 112 -15.91 21.65 12.42
C ALA A 112 -16.50 21.89 13.82
N HIS A 113 -17.84 21.96 13.86
CA HIS A 113 -18.64 22.08 15.07
C HIS A 113 -19.59 20.89 15.15
N GLY A 114 -19.42 20.04 16.15
CA GLY A 114 -20.18 18.81 16.30
C GLY A 114 -21.00 18.76 17.58
N THR A 115 -22.09 18.00 17.55
CA THR A 115 -22.92 17.70 18.72
C THR A 115 -23.26 16.21 18.72
N ALA A 116 -23.03 15.53 19.83
CA ALA A 116 -23.48 14.16 20.04
C ALA A 116 -24.98 14.17 20.32
N ILE A 117 -25.77 13.55 19.42
CA ILE A 117 -27.23 13.51 19.57
C ILE A 117 -27.67 12.43 20.57
N SER A 118 -26.93 11.35 20.63
CA SER A 118 -27.00 10.31 21.65
C SER A 118 -25.63 10.17 22.33
N ASP A 119 -25.53 9.39 23.38
CA ASP A 119 -24.21 8.94 23.86
C ASP A 119 -23.48 8.30 22.69
N PHE A 120 -22.30 8.82 22.35
CA PHE A 120 -21.56 8.43 21.17
C PHE A 120 -20.19 7.83 21.56
N GLU A 121 -20.09 6.50 21.46
CA GLU A 121 -18.85 5.79 21.77
C GLU A 121 -17.92 5.79 20.56
N THR A 122 -16.71 6.28 20.75
CA THR A 122 -15.75 6.46 19.67
C THR A 122 -14.32 6.23 20.12
N ASN A 123 -13.48 5.75 19.21
CA ASN A 123 -12.04 5.71 19.42
C ASN A 123 -11.38 7.05 19.05
N ARG A 124 -11.98 7.81 18.14
CA ARG A 124 -11.47 9.12 17.69
C ARG A 124 -12.53 9.90 16.94
N THR A 125 -12.68 11.16 17.30
CA THR A 125 -13.53 12.13 16.59
C THR A 125 -12.80 13.44 16.45
N GLY A 126 -12.52 13.89 15.22
CA GLY A 126 -11.87 15.16 14.95
C GLY A 126 -10.90 15.12 13.76
N PHE A 127 -10.09 16.18 13.66
CA PHE A 127 -9.20 16.38 12.53
C PHE A 127 -8.02 15.43 12.48
N VAL A 128 -7.71 15.04 11.24
CA VAL A 128 -6.47 14.38 10.83
C VAL A 128 -5.85 15.22 9.72
N VAL A 129 -4.54 15.46 9.82
CA VAL A 129 -3.75 16.15 8.81
C VAL A 129 -2.67 15.20 8.31
N LEU A 130 -2.61 14.98 7.01
CA LEU A 130 -1.57 14.18 6.37
C LEU A 130 -0.52 15.11 5.77
N HIS A 131 0.72 15.00 6.22
CA HIS A 131 1.86 15.71 5.64
C HIS A 131 2.51 14.83 4.57
N PRO A 132 2.92 15.35 3.40
CA PRO A 132 3.53 14.54 2.35
C PRO A 132 4.89 13.98 2.78
N ILE A 133 5.34 12.91 2.13
CA ILE A 133 6.68 12.35 2.35
C ILE A 133 7.72 13.17 1.55
N ALA A 134 7.44 13.40 0.28
CA ALA A 134 8.35 14.09 -0.61
C ALA A 134 8.57 15.55 -0.18
N GLY A 135 9.83 15.94 -0.05
CA GLY A 135 10.23 17.27 0.39
C GLY A 135 10.10 17.52 1.90
N VAL A 136 9.64 16.51 2.68
CA VAL A 136 9.41 16.65 4.12
C VAL A 136 10.21 15.62 4.93
N ALA A 137 10.37 14.39 4.44
CA ALA A 137 11.11 13.33 5.14
C ALA A 137 12.58 13.74 5.41
N GLY A 138 12.99 13.68 6.68
CA GLY A 138 14.32 14.10 7.14
C GLY A 138 14.49 15.62 7.30
N GLU A 139 13.52 16.43 6.86
CA GLU A 139 13.60 17.89 6.89
C GLU A 139 13.25 18.47 8.26
N ARG A 140 13.71 19.71 8.49
CA ARG A 140 13.48 20.44 9.74
C ARG A 140 12.00 20.80 9.91
N ALA A 141 11.53 20.71 11.15
CA ALA A 141 10.23 21.18 11.58
C ALA A 141 10.37 22.02 12.86
N ILE A 142 9.46 22.99 13.00
CA ILE A 142 9.27 23.74 14.24
C ILE A 142 7.92 23.32 14.80
N VAL A 143 7.91 22.79 16.00
CA VAL A 143 6.72 22.31 16.70
C VAL A 143 6.37 23.27 17.85
N GLU A 144 5.14 23.77 17.87
CA GLU A 144 4.54 24.42 19.04
C GLU A 144 3.75 23.37 19.81
N GLN A 145 4.04 23.21 21.08
CA GLN A 145 3.34 22.29 21.97
C GLN A 145 2.13 22.95 22.64
N VAL A 146 1.24 22.15 23.21
CA VAL A 146 0.02 22.66 23.89
C VAL A 146 0.31 23.57 25.09
N ASP A 147 1.49 23.47 25.71
CA ASP A 147 1.97 24.34 26.79
C ASP A 147 2.62 25.63 26.30
N GLY A 148 2.64 25.87 24.98
CA GLY A 148 3.22 27.07 24.37
C GLY A 148 4.73 26.98 24.10
N ARG A 149 5.42 25.90 24.49
CA ARG A 149 6.83 25.70 24.14
C ARG A 149 6.99 25.46 22.65
N THR A 150 8.05 26.04 22.10
CA THR A 150 8.45 25.78 20.69
C THR A 150 9.72 24.94 20.68
N VAL A 151 9.70 23.87 19.89
CA VAL A 151 10.81 22.93 19.76
C VAL A 151 11.20 22.79 18.30
N GLU A 152 12.50 22.91 17.99
CA GLU A 152 13.03 22.53 16.70
C GLU A 152 13.25 21.02 16.66
N THR A 153 12.76 20.37 15.61
CA THR A 153 12.89 18.93 15.40
C THR A 153 13.02 18.63 13.91
N ARG A 154 12.89 17.35 13.53
CA ARG A 154 12.86 16.90 12.14
C ARG A 154 11.76 15.87 11.96
N PHE A 155 11.17 15.82 10.78
CA PHE A 155 10.43 14.64 10.36
C PHE A 155 11.39 13.45 10.27
N PRO A 156 11.02 12.26 10.75
CA PRO A 156 11.88 11.09 10.64
C PRO A 156 12.27 10.78 9.19
N ASP A 157 13.53 10.53 8.92
CA ASP A 157 13.96 10.01 7.60
C ASP A 157 13.74 8.50 7.53
N LEU A 158 14.28 7.73 8.49
CA LEU A 158 13.87 6.34 8.70
C LEU A 158 12.51 6.32 9.41
N ILE A 159 11.76 5.25 9.18
CA ILE A 159 10.39 5.15 9.72
C ILE A 159 10.45 4.98 11.24
N GLU A 160 9.84 5.92 11.95
CA GLU A 160 9.77 5.89 13.40
C GLU A 160 8.71 4.88 13.87
N PRO A 161 9.05 3.90 14.74
CA PRO A 161 8.10 2.87 15.19
C PRO A 161 7.02 3.41 16.15
N ALA A 162 7.25 4.54 16.79
CA ALA A 162 6.33 5.20 17.74
C ALA A 162 5.95 6.60 17.22
N GLN A 163 5.31 7.41 18.08
CA GLN A 163 4.93 8.78 17.77
C GLN A 163 6.15 9.71 17.75
N PRO A 164 6.58 10.24 16.59
CA PRO A 164 7.76 11.12 16.53
C PRO A 164 7.53 12.50 17.15
N MET A 165 6.30 12.97 17.20
CA MET A 165 5.95 14.29 17.74
C MET A 165 4.68 14.20 18.57
N MET A 166 4.70 14.71 19.79
CA MET A 166 3.62 14.61 20.75
C MET A 166 3.23 15.99 21.31
N ASN A 167 2.03 16.08 21.90
CA ASN A 167 1.49 17.29 22.53
C ASN A 167 1.44 18.49 21.58
N LEU A 168 1.06 18.25 20.34
CA LEU A 168 1.11 19.22 19.25
C LEU A 168 -0.01 20.25 19.31
N ARG A 169 0.36 21.52 19.06
CA ARG A 169 -0.53 22.64 18.75
C ARG A 169 -0.33 23.14 17.33
N ALA A 170 0.93 23.21 16.87
CA ALA A 170 1.25 23.58 15.49
C ALA A 170 2.55 22.94 15.03
N ILE A 171 2.64 22.74 13.71
CA ILE A 171 3.86 22.28 13.01
C ILE A 171 4.14 23.24 11.87
N THR A 172 5.36 23.77 11.82
CA THR A 172 5.86 24.56 10.67
C THR A 172 6.96 23.78 9.97
N HIS A 173 6.83 23.61 8.66
CA HIS A 173 7.84 22.95 7.83
C HIS A 173 7.99 23.61 6.45
N GLY A 174 9.12 23.36 5.79
CA GLY A 174 9.35 23.75 4.40
C GLY A 174 8.58 22.86 3.43
N PHE A 175 8.23 23.40 2.26
CA PHE A 175 7.67 22.63 1.13
C PHE A 175 8.34 23.00 -0.21
N ALA A 176 9.08 24.12 -0.23
CA ALA A 176 9.92 24.55 -1.36
C ALA A 176 11.04 25.46 -0.83
N PRO A 177 12.09 25.75 -1.61
CA PRO A 177 13.16 26.66 -1.20
C PRO A 177 12.62 28.04 -0.76
N GLY A 178 12.86 28.38 0.52
CA GLY A 178 12.40 29.64 1.12
C GLY A 178 10.88 29.71 1.41
N ALA A 179 10.15 28.63 1.17
CA ALA A 179 8.72 28.56 1.42
C ALA A 179 8.40 27.63 2.60
N THR A 180 7.50 28.06 3.48
CA THR A 180 7.06 27.32 4.67
C THR A 180 5.55 27.36 4.79
N VAL A 181 5.01 26.29 5.36
CA VAL A 181 3.63 26.20 5.81
C VAL A 181 3.60 25.96 7.32
N THR A 182 2.76 26.69 8.03
CA THR A 182 2.41 26.43 9.42
C THR A 182 1.02 25.81 9.47
N CYS A 183 0.92 24.60 9.97
CA CYS A 183 -0.32 23.90 10.25
C CYS A 183 -0.62 24.00 11.75
N ARG A 184 -1.60 24.84 12.13
CA ARG A 184 -2.09 24.99 13.50
C ARG A 184 -3.37 24.19 13.68
N MET A 185 -3.47 23.48 14.79
CA MET A 185 -4.60 22.63 15.15
C MET A 185 -5.19 23.11 16.48
N GLU A 186 -6.49 23.35 16.52
CA GLU A 186 -7.21 23.91 17.66
C GLU A 186 -8.32 22.97 18.12
N GLY A 187 -8.70 23.08 19.39
CA GLY A 187 -9.84 22.38 20.02
C GLY A 187 -9.50 21.09 20.74
N ASP A 188 -8.27 20.54 20.57
CA ASP A 188 -7.79 19.37 21.31
C ASP A 188 -6.25 19.30 21.26
N THR A 189 -5.68 18.24 21.85
CA THR A 189 -4.26 17.90 21.74
C THR A 189 -4.04 16.94 20.60
N TYR A 190 -2.98 17.16 19.82
CA TYR A 190 -2.61 16.34 18.68
C TYR A 190 -1.28 15.62 18.90
N GLU A 191 -1.08 14.52 18.20
CA GLU A 191 0.20 13.84 18.09
C GLU A 191 0.40 13.33 16.66
N MET A 192 1.65 12.99 16.31
CA MET A 192 1.99 12.50 14.99
C MET A 192 2.29 11.01 15.02
N GLU A 193 1.84 10.30 14.00
CA GLU A 193 2.23 8.95 13.65
C GLU A 193 3.03 8.98 12.34
N ASP A 194 4.12 8.22 12.27
CA ASP A 194 4.79 7.94 11.01
C ASP A 194 4.01 6.86 10.27
N GLN A 195 3.07 7.28 9.45
CA GLN A 195 2.10 6.39 8.82
C GLN A 195 2.71 5.50 7.73
N ARG A 196 3.98 5.76 7.34
CA ARG A 196 4.75 4.86 6.45
C ARG A 196 4.93 3.48 7.07
N ASN A 197 4.84 3.33 8.39
CA ASN A 197 4.75 2.03 9.06
C ASN A 197 3.67 1.13 8.45
N TRP A 198 2.56 1.72 8.01
CA TRP A 198 1.38 1.05 7.46
C TRP A 198 1.33 1.06 5.93
N THR A 199 2.40 1.47 5.27
CA THR A 199 2.44 1.64 3.81
C THR A 199 1.68 2.87 3.30
N ASP A 200 1.26 3.78 4.17
CA ASP A 200 0.64 5.04 3.75
C ASP A 200 1.71 6.07 3.36
N ALA A 201 1.38 6.95 2.44
CA ALA A 201 2.31 7.94 1.88
C ALA A 201 2.30 9.26 2.68
N SER A 202 2.39 9.20 3.99
CA SER A 202 2.28 10.41 4.82
C SER A 202 2.86 10.27 6.22
N TYR A 203 3.10 11.44 6.84
CA TYR A 203 3.10 11.59 8.29
C TYR A 203 1.72 12.09 8.71
N LYS A 204 1.07 11.38 9.62
CA LYS A 204 -0.29 11.70 10.07
C LYS A 204 -0.29 12.38 11.42
N THR A 205 -0.70 13.64 11.45
CA THR A 205 -1.05 14.33 12.69
C THR A 205 -2.53 14.13 12.96
N TYR A 206 -2.89 13.72 14.17
CA TYR A 206 -4.26 13.35 14.50
C TYR A 206 -4.67 13.83 15.89
N VAL A 207 -5.97 14.09 16.04
CA VAL A 207 -6.59 14.47 17.29
C VAL A 207 -6.65 13.29 18.25
N ARG A 208 -6.51 13.61 19.48
CA ARG A 208 -6.53 12.86 20.72
C ARG A 208 -5.45 11.78 20.79
N PRO A 209 -4.42 12.04 21.65
CA PRO A 209 -3.31 11.13 21.87
C PRO A 209 -3.75 9.72 22.27
N LEU A 210 -3.06 8.69 21.76
CA LEU A 210 -3.33 7.27 22.09
C LEU A 210 -3.13 6.94 23.57
N ALA A 211 -2.37 7.75 24.32
CA ALA A 211 -2.21 7.57 25.76
C ALA A 211 -3.49 7.88 26.56
N LEU A 212 -4.44 8.60 25.96
CA LEU A 212 -5.75 8.85 26.57
C LEU A 212 -6.67 7.63 26.38
N PRO A 213 -7.64 7.39 27.28
CA PRO A 213 -8.54 6.24 27.17
C PRO A 213 -9.29 6.19 25.83
N TRP A 214 -9.37 5.00 25.26
CA TRP A 214 -10.16 4.65 24.08
C TRP A 214 -10.75 3.22 24.25
N PRO A 215 -12.00 2.95 23.79
CA PRO A 215 -12.95 3.96 23.34
C PRO A 215 -13.32 4.94 24.47
N TYR A 216 -13.86 6.08 24.10
CA TYR A 216 -14.43 7.04 25.04
C TYR A 216 -15.84 7.43 24.57
N VAL A 217 -16.65 7.92 25.50
CA VAL A 217 -18.02 8.36 25.20
C VAL A 217 -18.06 9.88 25.12
N LEU A 218 -18.65 10.40 24.07
CA LEU A 218 -19.17 11.75 23.98
C LEU A 218 -20.62 11.70 24.50
N PRO A 219 -20.93 12.21 25.68
CA PRO A 219 -22.29 12.19 26.22
C PRO A 219 -23.29 12.91 25.31
N ALA A 220 -24.54 12.48 25.29
CA ALA A 220 -25.60 13.17 24.56
C ALA A 220 -25.64 14.65 24.92
N GLY A 221 -25.72 15.52 23.91
CA GLY A 221 -25.69 16.98 24.06
C GLY A 221 -24.30 17.58 24.23
N SER A 222 -23.22 16.80 24.31
CA SER A 222 -21.87 17.35 24.34
C SER A 222 -21.49 17.95 22.98
N GLU A 223 -20.79 19.09 23.04
CA GLU A 223 -20.32 19.81 21.86
C GLU A 223 -18.82 19.61 21.69
N LEU A 224 -18.36 19.59 20.45
CA LEU A 224 -16.96 19.64 20.08
C LEU A 224 -16.75 20.76 19.04
N GLN A 225 -15.63 21.45 19.18
CA GLN A 225 -15.21 22.46 18.23
C GLN A 225 -13.72 22.31 17.95
N GLN A 226 -13.38 22.14 16.70
CA GLN A 226 -11.99 21.97 16.26
C GLN A 226 -11.73 22.76 14.98
N ALA A 227 -10.47 23.13 14.75
CA ALA A 227 -10.05 23.78 13.52
C ALA A 227 -8.63 23.39 13.14
N VAL A 228 -8.38 23.35 11.83
CA VAL A 228 -7.05 23.30 11.21
C VAL A 228 -6.85 24.58 10.42
N ILE A 229 -5.75 25.29 10.69
CA ILE A 229 -5.43 26.57 10.06
C ILE A 229 -4.07 26.42 9.40
N LEU A 230 -4.02 26.64 8.09
CA LEU A 230 -2.77 26.73 7.33
C LEU A 230 -2.42 28.19 7.08
N SER A 231 -1.18 28.56 7.38
CA SER A 231 -0.60 29.85 7.04
C SER A 231 0.65 29.64 6.21
N VAL A 232 0.71 30.26 5.03
CA VAL A 232 1.81 30.09 4.09
C VAL A 232 2.69 31.31 4.08
N ARG A 233 4.01 31.09 4.07
CA ARG A 233 5.03 32.12 3.79
C ARG A 233 5.88 31.63 2.65
N ALA A 234 5.78 32.27 1.50
CA ALA A 234 6.52 31.85 0.32
C ALA A 234 6.93 33.08 -0.52
N PRO A 235 8.12 33.06 -1.13
CA PRO A 235 8.44 33.96 -2.22
C PRO A 235 7.54 33.62 -3.44
N ALA A 236 7.54 34.48 -4.45
CA ALA A 236 6.89 34.14 -5.72
C ALA A 236 7.52 32.85 -6.28
N LEU A 237 6.72 31.76 -6.31
CA LEU A 237 7.17 30.48 -6.83
C LEU A 237 7.01 30.44 -8.35
N PRO A 238 7.97 29.89 -9.11
CA PRO A 238 7.82 29.67 -10.54
C PRO A 238 6.66 28.67 -10.75
N ARG A 239 5.73 29.00 -11.63
CA ARG A 239 4.67 28.07 -12.04
C ARG A 239 5.33 26.89 -12.77
N GLY A 240 5.14 25.68 -12.26
CA GLY A 240 5.57 24.46 -12.95
C GLY A 240 4.92 24.36 -14.34
N ARG A 241 5.64 23.80 -15.32
CA ARG A 241 5.05 23.45 -16.62
C ARG A 241 4.18 22.21 -16.44
N ALA A 242 2.88 22.38 -16.39
CA ALA A 242 1.91 21.31 -16.20
C ALA A 242 1.91 20.24 -17.32
N ASP A 243 2.45 20.55 -18.52
CA ASP A 243 2.33 19.70 -19.72
C ASP A 243 3.65 19.05 -20.18
N ALA A 244 4.72 19.08 -19.38
CA ALA A 244 5.97 18.45 -19.77
C ALA A 244 5.85 16.92 -19.70
N PRO A 245 6.37 16.16 -20.70
CA PRO A 245 6.45 14.71 -20.59
C PRO A 245 7.23 14.27 -19.36
N VAL A 246 6.81 13.17 -18.74
CA VAL A 246 7.58 12.55 -17.65
C VAL A 246 8.86 11.96 -18.25
N ALA A 247 10.00 12.52 -17.86
CA ALA A 247 11.30 12.02 -18.32
C ALA A 247 11.69 10.76 -17.52
N VAL A 248 12.06 9.70 -18.25
CA VAL A 248 12.59 8.45 -17.72
C VAL A 248 14.02 8.29 -18.23
N ARG A 249 15.00 8.49 -17.35
CA ARG A 249 16.42 8.37 -17.67
C ARG A 249 16.97 7.04 -17.22
N VAL A 250 17.54 6.31 -18.20
CA VAL A 250 18.21 5.04 -17.95
C VAL A 250 19.60 5.31 -17.38
N GLY A 251 19.86 4.77 -16.20
CA GLY A 251 21.13 4.96 -15.51
C GLY A 251 22.02 3.72 -15.47
N ARG A 252 22.82 3.63 -14.40
CA ARG A 252 23.82 2.57 -14.16
C ARG A 252 23.19 1.24 -13.75
N PRO A 253 23.96 0.12 -13.85
CA PRO A 253 23.55 -1.14 -13.24
C PRO A 253 23.26 -1.01 -11.74
N ALA A 254 22.16 -1.65 -11.28
CA ALA A 254 21.61 -1.52 -9.92
C ALA A 254 21.40 -2.88 -9.24
N GLY A 255 22.22 -3.87 -9.56
CA GLY A 255 22.10 -5.21 -8.99
C GLY A 255 21.30 -6.17 -9.87
N ARG A 256 20.91 -7.30 -9.28
CA ARG A 256 20.14 -8.34 -9.96
C ARG A 256 18.66 -8.25 -9.58
N LEU A 257 17.81 -8.52 -10.56
CA LEU A 257 16.37 -8.62 -10.32
C LEU A 257 16.08 -9.78 -9.36
N PRO A 258 15.42 -9.53 -8.23
CA PRO A 258 15.10 -10.57 -7.27
C PRO A 258 14.13 -11.60 -7.88
N PRO A 259 14.17 -12.87 -7.42
CA PRO A 259 13.16 -13.86 -7.77
C PRO A 259 11.78 -13.43 -7.31
N LEU A 260 10.78 -13.63 -8.19
CA LEU A 260 9.38 -13.40 -7.91
C LEU A 260 8.69 -14.69 -7.49
N GLY A 261 7.97 -14.66 -6.38
CA GLY A 261 7.13 -15.75 -5.90
C GLY A 261 5.65 -15.38 -5.83
N LEU A 262 4.81 -16.38 -5.56
CA LEU A 262 3.38 -16.22 -5.35
C LEU A 262 2.94 -16.87 -4.04
N GLY A 263 1.89 -16.33 -3.42
CA GLY A 263 1.18 -16.95 -2.32
C GLY A 263 0.28 -18.09 -2.82
N PHE A 264 0.04 -19.08 -1.98
CA PHE A 264 -0.84 -20.20 -2.27
C PHE A 264 -1.71 -20.55 -1.06
N ASP A 265 -3.00 -20.74 -1.30
CA ASP A 265 -3.94 -21.29 -0.31
C ASP A 265 -4.58 -22.55 -0.91
N PRO A 266 -4.36 -23.75 -0.32
CA PRO A 266 -4.90 -25.01 -0.85
C PRO A 266 -6.44 -25.10 -0.78
N ARG A 267 -7.11 -24.15 -0.09
CA ARG A 267 -8.57 -24.03 -0.08
C ARG A 267 -9.11 -23.28 -1.28
N GLU A 268 -8.27 -22.45 -1.92
CA GLU A 268 -8.67 -21.63 -3.09
C GLU A 268 -8.21 -22.27 -4.41
N ALA A 269 -7.16 -23.11 -4.40
CA ALA A 269 -6.58 -23.72 -5.59
C ALA A 269 -6.13 -25.16 -5.37
N GLY A 270 -6.12 -25.96 -6.42
CA GLY A 270 -5.59 -27.32 -6.45
C GLY A 270 -4.58 -27.53 -7.57
N VAL A 271 -3.96 -28.71 -7.61
CA VAL A 271 -2.94 -29.07 -8.60
C VAL A 271 -3.45 -28.95 -10.05
N SER A 272 -4.74 -29.18 -10.29
CA SER A 272 -5.38 -29.04 -11.61
C SER A 272 -5.35 -27.61 -12.16
N ASP A 273 -5.16 -26.61 -11.31
CA ASP A 273 -5.12 -25.20 -11.70
C ASP A 273 -3.71 -24.77 -12.17
N ALA A 274 -2.70 -25.60 -11.95
CA ALA A 274 -1.32 -25.29 -12.26
C ALA A 274 -1.08 -25.04 -13.76
N ASP A 275 -1.82 -25.70 -14.66
CA ASP A 275 -1.59 -25.59 -16.10
C ASP A 275 -1.79 -24.17 -16.62
N THR A 276 -2.83 -23.46 -16.18
CA THR A 276 -3.10 -22.06 -16.55
C THR A 276 -2.02 -21.10 -16.03
N LEU A 277 -1.36 -21.45 -14.93
CA LEU A 277 -0.40 -20.61 -14.23
C LEU A 277 1.07 -20.96 -14.57
N ARG A 278 1.30 -22.09 -15.27
CA ARG A 278 2.65 -22.61 -15.55
C ARG A 278 3.52 -21.63 -16.32
N GLU A 279 2.94 -20.86 -17.24
CA GLU A 279 3.68 -19.87 -18.03
C GLU A 279 4.19 -18.69 -17.20
N ILE A 280 3.66 -18.47 -15.98
CA ILE A 280 4.20 -17.45 -15.07
C ILE A 280 5.62 -17.85 -14.65
N ALA A 281 5.89 -19.14 -14.45
CA ALA A 281 7.16 -19.67 -13.97
C ALA A 281 7.66 -18.95 -12.70
N PRO A 282 6.86 -18.86 -11.61
CA PRO A 282 7.29 -18.22 -10.38
C PRO A 282 8.49 -18.96 -9.77
N ALA A 283 9.44 -18.24 -9.19
CA ALA A 283 10.62 -18.85 -8.60
C ALA A 283 10.29 -19.66 -7.34
N HIS A 284 9.29 -19.22 -6.57
CA HIS A 284 8.85 -19.90 -5.35
C HIS A 284 7.36 -19.72 -5.10
N ILE A 285 6.82 -20.64 -4.28
CA ILE A 285 5.45 -20.60 -3.76
C ILE A 285 5.51 -20.59 -2.24
N ILE A 286 4.82 -19.64 -1.62
CA ILE A 286 4.65 -19.61 -0.16
C ILE A 286 3.54 -20.58 0.22
N CYS A 287 3.93 -21.62 0.96
CA CYS A 287 3.05 -22.64 1.53
C CYS A 287 2.81 -22.29 3.01
N ARG A 288 1.68 -21.66 3.32
CA ARG A 288 1.34 -21.31 4.71
C ARG A 288 0.90 -22.55 5.48
N HIS A 289 1.36 -22.66 6.73
CA HIS A 289 0.88 -23.59 7.72
C HIS A 289 0.48 -22.83 8.98
N ASP A 290 -0.81 -22.77 9.26
CA ASP A 290 -1.40 -22.13 10.42
C ASP A 290 -2.41 -23.08 11.05
N PRO A 291 -2.06 -23.79 12.13
CA PRO A 291 -2.94 -24.78 12.78
C PRO A 291 -4.31 -24.23 13.18
N ARG A 292 -4.41 -22.92 13.48
CA ARG A 292 -5.69 -22.28 13.84
C ARG A 292 -6.69 -22.24 12.68
N ARG A 293 -6.19 -22.37 11.45
CA ARG A 293 -6.99 -22.45 10.21
C ARG A 293 -7.31 -23.87 9.79
N GLY A 294 -6.90 -24.86 10.60
CA GLY A 294 -7.03 -26.28 10.30
C GLY A 294 -6.00 -26.81 9.30
N ASP A 295 -4.88 -26.10 9.12
CA ASP A 295 -3.81 -26.58 8.26
C ASP A 295 -3.11 -27.79 8.92
N ASP A 296 -2.93 -28.84 8.13
CA ASP A 296 -2.39 -30.11 8.53
C ASP A 296 -1.37 -30.65 7.52
N ARG A 297 -1.02 -31.93 7.65
CA ARG A 297 -0.14 -32.62 6.70
C ARG A 297 -0.70 -32.63 5.28
N ALA A 298 -2.00 -32.83 5.10
CA ALA A 298 -2.62 -32.93 3.77
C ALA A 298 -2.58 -31.57 3.05
N THR A 299 -2.77 -30.46 3.76
CA THR A 299 -2.63 -29.10 3.21
C THR A 299 -1.20 -28.81 2.79
N LEU A 300 -0.19 -29.27 3.53
CA LEU A 300 1.23 -29.16 3.14
C LEU A 300 1.54 -30.00 1.91
N GLU A 301 1.07 -31.26 1.85
CA GLU A 301 1.26 -32.14 0.68
C GLU A 301 0.64 -31.52 -0.59
N THR A 302 -0.57 -30.96 -0.49
CA THR A 302 -1.23 -30.25 -1.60
C THR A 302 -0.42 -29.04 -2.05
N SER A 303 0.08 -28.23 -1.12
CA SER A 303 0.87 -27.05 -1.43
C SER A 303 2.20 -27.40 -2.11
N VAL A 304 2.87 -28.44 -1.66
CA VAL A 304 4.11 -28.95 -2.26
C VAL A 304 3.85 -29.51 -3.66
N ALA A 305 2.76 -30.27 -3.83
CA ALA A 305 2.38 -30.83 -5.13
C ALA A 305 2.06 -29.70 -6.14
N PHE A 306 1.37 -28.66 -5.71
CA PHE A 306 1.09 -27.50 -6.53
C PHE A 306 2.37 -26.75 -6.95
N ALA A 307 3.26 -26.45 -6.00
CA ALA A 307 4.54 -25.80 -6.30
C ALA A 307 5.36 -26.62 -7.32
N LYS A 308 5.40 -27.95 -7.13
CA LYS A 308 6.07 -28.87 -8.08
C LYS A 308 5.43 -28.85 -9.46
N ALA A 309 4.09 -28.80 -9.56
CA ALA A 309 3.38 -28.73 -10.84
C ALA A 309 3.68 -27.44 -11.61
N LEU A 310 3.95 -26.33 -10.89
CA LEU A 310 4.41 -25.07 -11.47
C LEU A 310 5.92 -25.02 -11.78
N GLY A 311 6.70 -26.01 -11.33
CA GLY A 311 8.16 -25.95 -11.41
C GLY A 311 8.78 -24.95 -10.43
N ALA A 312 8.04 -24.52 -9.40
CA ALA A 312 8.45 -23.54 -8.40
C ALA A 312 9.00 -24.22 -7.13
N THR A 313 9.86 -23.53 -6.40
CA THR A 313 10.39 -23.98 -5.12
C THR A 313 9.38 -23.69 -3.99
N PRO A 314 8.91 -24.70 -3.22
CA PRO A 314 8.04 -24.44 -2.09
C PRO A 314 8.83 -23.83 -0.91
N TRP A 315 8.31 -22.76 -0.32
CA TRP A 315 8.80 -22.15 0.91
C TRP A 315 7.74 -22.31 1.98
N LEU A 316 8.12 -22.78 3.17
CA LEU A 316 7.20 -22.93 4.28
C LEU A 316 7.09 -21.61 5.05
N GLU A 317 5.86 -21.15 5.29
CA GLU A 317 5.51 -20.08 6.22
C GLU A 317 4.74 -20.69 7.38
N ALA A 318 5.41 -20.92 8.51
CA ALA A 318 4.86 -21.59 9.68
C ALA A 318 4.46 -20.60 10.77
N VAL A 319 3.17 -20.58 11.12
CA VAL A 319 2.63 -19.85 12.26
C VAL A 319 2.72 -20.75 13.50
N ILE A 320 3.37 -20.25 14.54
CA ILE A 320 3.60 -20.98 15.80
C ILE A 320 2.56 -20.50 16.82
N CYS A 321 1.76 -21.41 17.32
CA CYS A 321 0.57 -21.12 18.12
C CYS A 321 0.74 -21.37 19.62
N GLU A 322 1.57 -22.36 19.99
CA GLU A 322 1.78 -22.71 21.39
C GLU A 322 2.59 -21.66 22.14
N LEU A 323 2.20 -21.37 23.37
CA LEU A 323 2.89 -20.41 24.23
C LEU A 323 3.95 -21.09 25.12
N ASP A 324 3.59 -22.22 25.72
CA ASP A 324 4.41 -22.90 26.73
C ASP A 324 5.31 -23.95 26.09
N ASP A 325 4.78 -24.76 25.17
CA ASP A 325 5.50 -25.89 24.57
C ASP A 325 5.86 -25.68 23.10
N VAL A 326 6.34 -24.47 22.80
CA VAL A 326 6.74 -24.04 21.44
C VAL A 326 7.77 -24.98 20.79
N ALA A 327 8.65 -25.57 21.60
CA ALA A 327 9.67 -26.47 21.08
C ALA A 327 9.07 -27.79 20.57
N GLN A 328 8.05 -28.33 21.27
CA GLN A 328 7.36 -29.54 20.88
C GLN A 328 6.49 -29.32 19.64
N GLU A 329 5.78 -28.17 19.54
CA GLU A 329 5.01 -27.81 18.35
C GLU A 329 5.92 -27.80 17.11
N ILE A 330 7.05 -27.08 17.19
CA ILE A 330 7.98 -26.96 16.07
C ILE A 330 8.64 -28.31 15.73
N ALA A 331 8.98 -29.13 16.74
CA ALA A 331 9.52 -30.47 16.51
C ALA A 331 8.50 -31.39 15.81
N THR A 332 7.23 -31.28 16.17
CA THR A 332 6.11 -32.02 15.55
C THR A 332 5.95 -31.60 14.08
N LEU A 333 5.97 -30.31 13.80
CA LEU A 333 5.94 -29.80 12.43
C LEU A 333 7.17 -30.26 11.63
N GLY A 334 8.38 -30.23 12.23
CA GLY A 334 9.61 -30.74 11.61
C GLY A 334 9.50 -32.23 11.27
N THR A 335 8.90 -33.02 12.15
CA THR A 335 8.62 -34.45 11.89
C THR A 335 7.65 -34.62 10.72
N THR A 336 6.57 -33.86 10.69
CA THR A 336 5.59 -33.86 9.59
C THR A 336 6.28 -33.51 8.26
N VAL A 337 7.07 -32.44 8.22
CA VAL A 337 7.82 -32.01 7.02
C VAL A 337 8.81 -33.08 6.59
N LYS A 338 9.48 -33.77 7.53
CA LYS A 338 10.37 -34.88 7.21
C LYS A 338 9.64 -36.08 6.57
N THR A 339 8.42 -36.40 7.02
CA THR A 339 7.62 -37.51 6.46
C THR A 339 7.17 -37.25 5.02
N ILE A 340 7.07 -35.98 4.59
CA ILE A 340 6.78 -35.60 3.20
C ILE A 340 8.05 -35.31 2.38
N GLY A 341 9.22 -35.70 2.87
CA GLY A 341 10.48 -35.64 2.15
C GLY A 341 11.28 -34.33 2.29
N SER A 342 10.99 -33.50 3.30
CA SER A 342 11.68 -32.23 3.57
C SER A 342 11.75 -31.30 2.35
N PRO A 343 10.64 -30.96 1.71
CA PRO A 343 10.63 -30.28 0.41
C PRO A 343 10.96 -28.78 0.48
N PHE A 344 11.07 -28.21 1.68
CA PHE A 344 11.20 -26.75 1.90
C PHE A 344 12.67 -26.33 2.14
N PRO A 345 13.36 -25.75 1.14
CA PRO A 345 14.70 -25.20 1.34
C PRO A 345 14.70 -23.88 2.12
N VAL A 346 13.55 -23.24 2.26
CA VAL A 346 13.36 -22.04 3.08
C VAL A 346 12.16 -22.29 4.01
N VAL A 347 12.39 -22.03 5.29
CA VAL A 347 11.37 -22.13 6.35
C VAL A 347 11.31 -20.80 7.09
N LEU A 348 10.15 -20.17 7.05
CA LEU A 348 9.85 -18.92 7.75
C LEU A 348 9.02 -19.26 8.99
N VAL A 349 9.36 -18.69 10.14
CA VAL A 349 8.63 -18.90 11.41
C VAL A 349 8.25 -17.58 12.05
N SER A 350 7.02 -17.49 12.54
CA SER A 350 6.53 -16.35 13.32
C SER A 350 5.48 -16.83 14.32
N PRO A 351 5.44 -16.31 15.55
CA PRO A 351 4.38 -16.65 16.50
C PRO A 351 3.04 -16.07 16.08
N ALA A 352 1.96 -16.76 16.40
CA ALA A 352 0.60 -16.33 16.11
C ALA A 352 0.25 -14.94 16.69
N ALA A 353 0.84 -14.60 17.85
CA ALA A 353 0.69 -13.28 18.46
C ALA A 353 1.15 -12.13 17.54
N ASP A 354 2.19 -12.37 16.73
CA ASP A 354 2.78 -11.35 15.85
C ASP A 354 2.05 -11.21 14.50
N LEU A 355 0.95 -11.94 14.29
CA LEU A 355 0.00 -11.67 13.21
C LEU A 355 -0.92 -10.48 13.53
N LYS A 356 -0.88 -9.99 14.77
CA LYS A 356 -1.59 -8.80 15.24
C LYS A 356 -0.59 -7.69 15.56
N CYS A 357 -1.07 -6.47 15.42
CA CYS A 357 -0.30 -5.30 15.78
C CYS A 357 -0.66 -4.84 17.19
N THR A 358 0.34 -4.37 17.92
CA THR A 358 0.18 -3.77 19.25
C THR A 358 0.29 -2.26 19.12
N LEU A 359 -0.72 -1.54 19.60
CA LEU A 359 -0.69 -0.07 19.62
C LEU A 359 0.46 0.42 20.50
N PRO A 360 1.19 1.48 20.11
CA PRO A 360 2.25 2.06 20.92
C PRO A 360 1.77 2.39 22.32
N GLY A 361 2.54 1.97 23.33
CA GLY A 361 2.19 2.15 24.75
C GLY A 361 1.26 1.05 25.33
N SER A 362 0.69 0.18 24.51
CA SER A 362 -0.10 -0.95 25.01
C SER A 362 0.79 -2.15 25.38
N PRO A 363 0.35 -3.00 26.34
CA PRO A 363 1.05 -4.23 26.66
C PRO A 363 1.11 -5.16 25.44
N TRP A 364 2.25 -5.79 25.22
CA TRP A 364 2.38 -6.84 24.22
C TRP A 364 1.53 -8.07 24.60
N PRO A 365 0.86 -8.71 23.63
CA PRO A 365 0.16 -9.96 23.90
C PRO A 365 1.14 -11.05 24.36
N PRO A 366 0.68 -12.06 25.12
CA PRO A 366 1.49 -13.22 25.45
C PRO A 366 2.09 -13.84 24.19
N CYS A 367 3.42 -14.02 24.20
CA CYS A 367 4.17 -14.51 23.05
C CYS A 367 5.40 -15.28 23.56
N PRO A 368 5.74 -16.44 23.00
CA PRO A 368 6.97 -17.11 23.31
C PRO A 368 8.18 -16.22 22.96
N PRO A 369 9.29 -16.31 23.71
CA PRO A 369 10.51 -15.61 23.33
C PRO A 369 10.93 -15.97 21.90
N LEU A 370 11.09 -14.98 21.01
CA LEU A 370 11.44 -15.20 19.60
C LEU A 370 12.73 -16.01 19.43
N ALA A 371 13.68 -15.84 20.35
CA ALA A 371 14.91 -16.65 20.35
C ALA A 371 14.64 -18.15 20.54
N LYS A 372 13.68 -18.54 21.41
CA LYS A 372 13.29 -19.95 21.57
C LYS A 372 12.69 -20.52 20.29
N ILE A 373 11.83 -19.75 19.63
CA ILE A 373 11.22 -20.12 18.31
C ILE A 373 12.33 -20.38 17.29
N CYS A 374 13.27 -19.43 17.15
CA CYS A 374 14.38 -19.55 16.19
C CYS A 374 15.28 -20.75 16.48
N GLN A 375 15.62 -21.00 17.74
CA GLN A 375 16.43 -22.16 18.16
C GLN A 375 15.73 -23.49 17.89
N ALA A 376 14.44 -23.60 18.24
CA ALA A 376 13.63 -24.80 17.98
C ALA A 376 13.48 -25.05 16.48
N ALA A 377 13.23 -23.99 15.69
CA ALA A 377 13.12 -24.09 14.25
C ALA A 377 14.45 -24.51 13.60
N ARG A 378 15.57 -24.00 14.06
CA ARG A 378 16.89 -24.43 13.57
C ARG A 378 17.16 -25.93 13.87
N ALA A 379 16.73 -26.42 15.02
CA ALA A 379 16.84 -27.85 15.38
C ALA A 379 15.92 -28.72 14.52
N ALA A 380 14.69 -28.28 14.26
CA ALA A 380 13.70 -29.02 13.47
C ALA A 380 13.99 -29.03 11.96
N PHE A 381 14.61 -27.95 11.44
CA PHE A 381 14.89 -27.73 10.01
C PHE A 381 16.39 -27.44 9.76
N PRO A 382 17.30 -28.38 10.08
CA PRO A 382 18.74 -28.11 10.10
C PRO A 382 19.35 -27.78 8.72
N THR A 383 18.73 -28.22 7.63
CA THR A 383 19.20 -28.03 6.26
C THR A 383 18.53 -26.87 5.52
N ALA A 384 17.45 -26.32 6.08
CA ALA A 384 16.74 -25.21 5.49
C ALA A 384 17.39 -23.86 5.85
N ARG A 385 17.27 -22.89 4.97
CA ARG A 385 17.48 -21.49 5.33
C ARG A 385 16.32 -21.05 6.22
N LEU A 386 16.66 -20.61 7.43
CA LEU A 386 15.66 -20.19 8.40
C LEU A 386 15.39 -18.70 8.26
N GLY A 387 14.13 -18.33 8.07
CA GLY A 387 13.66 -16.95 8.12
C GLY A 387 12.77 -16.71 9.32
N GLY A 388 12.68 -15.45 9.71
CA GLY A 388 11.79 -14.98 10.76
C GLY A 388 11.46 -13.53 10.55
N GLY A 389 10.46 -13.06 11.27
CA GLY A 389 9.96 -11.69 11.15
C GLY A 389 8.46 -11.65 11.35
N MET A 390 7.79 -10.81 10.59
CA MET A 390 6.38 -10.55 10.76
C MET A 390 5.59 -10.93 9.51
N PHE A 391 4.76 -11.96 9.61
CA PHE A 391 3.91 -12.38 8.49
C PHE A 391 2.75 -11.40 8.25
N SER A 392 2.46 -10.54 9.23
CA SER A 392 1.43 -9.52 9.10
C SER A 392 1.96 -8.26 8.38
N TYR A 393 2.78 -7.45 9.06
CA TYR A 393 3.13 -6.13 8.53
C TYR A 393 4.52 -5.68 8.93
N PHE A 394 5.09 -4.77 8.12
CA PHE A 394 6.31 -4.04 8.45
C PHE A 394 6.18 -3.29 9.78
N THR A 395 5.00 -2.80 10.13
CA THR A 395 4.72 -2.10 11.39
C THR A 395 5.24 -2.86 12.60
N GLU A 396 4.87 -4.14 12.73
CA GLU A 396 5.32 -4.94 13.87
C GLU A 396 6.80 -5.33 13.77
N LEU A 397 7.29 -5.57 12.55
CA LEU A 397 8.72 -5.77 12.34
C LEU A 397 9.55 -4.59 12.86
N ASN A 398 9.12 -3.36 12.55
CA ASN A 398 9.78 -2.14 12.98
C ASN A 398 9.70 -1.90 14.50
N ARG A 399 8.57 -2.27 15.11
CA ARG A 399 8.33 -2.12 16.55
C ARG A 399 9.02 -3.18 17.39
N LYS A 400 8.97 -4.45 16.99
CA LYS A 400 9.42 -5.58 17.81
C LYS A 400 10.82 -6.05 17.47
N ARG A 401 11.27 -5.95 16.23
CA ARG A 401 12.61 -6.27 15.73
C ARG A 401 13.11 -7.65 16.19
N PRO A 402 12.77 -8.72 15.47
CA PRO A 402 13.13 -10.09 15.83
C PRO A 402 14.66 -10.26 15.91
N PRO A 403 15.18 -11.29 16.64
CA PRO A 403 16.60 -11.55 16.80
C PRO A 403 17.19 -12.03 15.46
N HIS A 404 17.50 -11.08 14.58
CA HIS A 404 17.95 -11.35 13.21
C HIS A 404 19.28 -12.10 13.15
N GLU A 405 20.07 -12.09 14.21
CA GLU A 405 21.32 -12.87 14.32
C GLU A 405 21.08 -14.39 14.36
N LEU A 406 19.90 -14.84 14.81
CA LEU A 406 19.54 -16.26 14.91
C LEU A 406 18.91 -16.84 13.64
N ILE A 407 18.65 -16.02 12.63
CA ILE A 407 18.00 -16.39 11.36
C ILE A 407 18.87 -16.02 10.16
N ASP A 408 18.64 -16.68 9.01
CA ASP A 408 19.41 -16.46 7.78
C ASP A 408 18.82 -15.33 6.92
N LEU A 409 17.54 -15.00 7.11
CA LEU A 409 16.84 -13.95 6.41
C LEU A 409 15.68 -13.38 7.24
N VAL A 410 15.31 -12.13 6.98
CA VAL A 410 14.17 -11.46 7.61
C VAL A 410 13.00 -11.42 6.63
N THR A 411 11.77 -11.62 7.11
CA THR A 411 10.54 -11.56 6.30
C THR A 411 9.53 -10.60 6.89
N PHE A 412 8.74 -9.96 6.03
CA PHE A 412 7.57 -9.18 6.40
C PHE A 412 6.62 -9.03 5.21
N THR A 413 5.40 -8.56 5.48
CA THR A 413 4.42 -8.18 4.46
C THR A 413 4.05 -6.70 4.58
N THR A 414 3.24 -6.21 3.67
CA THR A 414 2.64 -4.87 3.70
C THR A 414 1.18 -4.94 3.29
N SER A 415 0.42 -3.87 3.53
CA SER A 415 -0.96 -3.73 3.04
C SER A 415 -1.19 -2.31 2.53
N ALA A 416 -1.81 -2.17 1.36
CA ALA A 416 -2.09 -0.89 0.74
C ALA A 416 -3.35 -0.19 1.28
N ILE A 417 -4.18 -0.89 2.07
CA ILE A 417 -5.55 -0.44 2.41
C ILE A 417 -5.87 -0.50 3.91
N VAL A 418 -4.88 -0.24 4.78
CA VAL A 418 -5.14 -0.22 6.24
C VAL A 418 -6.02 0.97 6.64
N HIS A 419 -5.71 2.16 6.15
CA HIS A 419 -6.37 3.40 6.59
C HIS A 419 -7.31 4.00 5.56
N ALA A 420 -7.07 3.77 4.29
CA ALA A 420 -7.84 4.32 3.19
C ALA A 420 -8.09 3.26 2.11
N GLY A 421 -9.25 3.29 1.50
CA GLY A 421 -9.67 2.33 0.46
C GLY A 421 -9.86 2.96 -0.92
N ASP A 422 -9.55 4.24 -1.12
CA ASP A 422 -9.67 4.92 -2.41
C ASP A 422 -8.51 4.60 -3.36
N ASP A 423 -8.72 4.80 -4.66
CA ASP A 423 -7.76 4.44 -5.71
C ASP A 423 -6.43 5.19 -5.59
N ARG A 424 -6.48 6.47 -5.20
CA ARG A 424 -5.29 7.31 -5.08
C ARG A 424 -4.43 6.88 -3.89
N SER A 425 -5.03 6.65 -2.73
CA SER A 425 -4.31 6.18 -1.54
C SER A 425 -3.59 4.86 -1.80
N VAL A 426 -4.20 3.95 -2.56
CA VAL A 426 -3.57 2.67 -2.94
C VAL A 426 -2.31 2.87 -3.78
N THR A 427 -2.35 3.75 -4.78
CA THR A 427 -1.17 4.01 -5.63
C THR A 427 -0.14 4.89 -4.92
N GLU A 428 -0.57 5.88 -4.13
CA GLU A 428 0.32 6.71 -3.31
C GLU A 428 1.10 5.91 -2.27
N GLY A 429 0.50 4.85 -1.71
CA GLY A 429 1.16 3.97 -0.75
C GLY A 429 2.51 3.45 -1.25
N LEU A 430 2.69 3.33 -2.56
CA LEU A 430 3.97 2.95 -3.16
C LEU A 430 5.12 3.93 -2.83
N GLU A 431 4.83 5.21 -2.53
CA GLU A 431 5.83 6.21 -2.13
C GLU A 431 6.53 5.86 -0.81
N SER A 432 5.88 5.07 0.06
CA SER A 432 6.44 4.65 1.35
C SER A 432 7.44 3.51 1.24
N LEU A 433 7.36 2.69 0.18
CA LEU A 433 8.13 1.44 0.06
C LEU A 433 9.65 1.63 0.06
N PRO A 434 10.24 2.65 -0.60
CA PRO A 434 11.67 2.92 -0.48
C PRO A 434 12.11 3.22 0.96
N TYR A 435 11.26 3.86 1.75
CA TYR A 435 11.53 4.17 3.16
C TYR A 435 11.42 2.92 4.03
N ILE A 436 10.45 2.03 3.74
CA ILE A 436 10.35 0.71 4.38
C ILE A 436 11.63 -0.09 4.13
N ALA A 437 12.06 -0.21 2.87
CA ALA A 437 13.28 -0.92 2.51
C ALA A 437 14.52 -0.37 3.22
N ARG A 438 14.70 0.98 3.26
CA ARG A 438 15.80 1.63 3.98
C ARG A 438 15.72 1.39 5.49
N SER A 439 14.52 1.46 6.08
CA SER A 439 14.33 1.25 7.51
C SER A 439 14.63 -0.18 7.91
N VAL A 440 14.18 -1.18 7.13
CA VAL A 440 14.56 -2.59 7.34
C VAL A 440 16.08 -2.73 7.29
N ARG A 441 16.72 -2.21 6.23
CA ARG A 441 18.17 -2.29 6.04
C ARG A 441 18.94 -1.66 7.20
N ALA A 442 18.44 -0.59 7.79
CA ALA A 442 19.10 0.12 8.89
C ALA A 442 19.23 -0.74 10.16
N PHE A 443 18.31 -1.66 10.45
CA PHE A 443 18.40 -2.50 11.64
C PHE A 443 18.85 -3.94 11.39
N ILE A 444 18.79 -4.45 10.13
CA ILE A 444 19.29 -5.81 9.84
C ILE A 444 20.69 -5.83 9.22
N GLY A 445 21.27 -4.67 8.85
CA GLY A 445 22.56 -4.59 8.15
C GLY A 445 22.50 -5.29 6.78
N ASP A 446 23.50 -6.11 6.48
CA ASP A 446 23.62 -6.84 5.20
C ASP A 446 22.81 -8.13 5.13
N LYS A 447 22.06 -8.48 6.20
CA LYS A 447 21.24 -9.69 6.21
C LYS A 447 20.17 -9.61 5.12
N PRO A 448 19.92 -10.70 4.34
CA PRO A 448 18.87 -10.70 3.34
C PRO A 448 17.49 -10.48 3.96
N TYR A 449 16.63 -9.76 3.26
CA TYR A 449 15.21 -9.71 3.58
C TYR A 449 14.35 -10.11 2.37
N VAL A 450 13.19 -10.67 2.64
CA VAL A 450 12.18 -11.04 1.65
C VAL A 450 10.85 -10.40 2.02
N VAL A 451 10.03 -10.07 1.02
CA VAL A 451 8.77 -9.37 1.22
C VAL A 451 7.62 -10.14 0.63
N GLY A 452 6.52 -10.18 1.36
CA GLY A 452 5.26 -10.79 0.91
C GLY A 452 4.98 -12.17 1.51
N PRO A 453 3.85 -12.78 1.09
CA PRO A 453 2.92 -12.37 0.03
C PRO A 453 2.19 -11.07 0.33
N SER A 454 2.21 -10.14 -0.62
CA SER A 454 1.52 -8.85 -0.52
C SER A 454 0.65 -8.60 -1.75
N ALA A 455 -0.53 -8.06 -1.53
CA ALA A 455 -1.50 -7.63 -2.55
C ALA A 455 -2.13 -6.31 -2.12
N ILE A 456 -3.00 -5.73 -2.95
CA ILE A 456 -3.81 -4.58 -2.53
C ILE A 456 -4.72 -5.00 -1.38
N GLY A 457 -5.47 -6.11 -1.54
CA GLY A 457 -6.30 -6.68 -0.50
C GLY A 457 -5.47 -7.18 0.70
N MET A 458 -6.10 -7.18 1.86
CA MET A 458 -5.49 -7.49 3.15
C MET A 458 -5.41 -8.98 3.39
N ARG A 459 -4.25 -9.48 3.75
CA ARG A 459 -4.04 -10.89 4.07
C ARG A 459 -4.48 -11.25 5.49
N ASP A 460 -4.10 -10.44 6.44
CA ASP A 460 -4.44 -10.55 7.85
C ASP A 460 -4.93 -9.19 8.37
N ASN A 461 -5.90 -9.16 9.30
CA ASN A 461 -6.32 -7.91 9.93
C ASN A 461 -5.41 -7.61 11.13
N PRO A 462 -4.79 -6.43 11.22
CA PRO A 462 -3.84 -6.11 12.28
C PRO A 462 -4.46 -6.01 13.67
N TYR A 463 -5.76 -5.76 13.78
CA TYR A 463 -6.47 -5.57 15.05
C TYR A 463 -7.68 -6.46 15.21
N GLY A 464 -8.49 -6.63 14.17
CA GLY A 464 -9.68 -7.48 14.15
C GLY A 464 -9.37 -8.97 13.93
N GLU A 465 -10.36 -9.83 14.04
CA GLU A 465 -10.20 -11.27 13.85
C GLU A 465 -9.81 -11.65 12.42
N ALA A 466 -10.43 -11.00 11.43
CA ALA A 466 -10.22 -11.22 10.00
C ALA A 466 -10.28 -9.89 9.22
N PRO A 467 -9.76 -9.83 8.00
CA PRO A 467 -10.05 -8.74 7.07
C PRO A 467 -11.57 -8.61 6.86
N LEU A 468 -12.01 -7.40 6.53
CA LEU A 468 -13.42 -7.16 6.24
C LEU A 468 -13.85 -7.93 4.97
N GLU A 469 -15.06 -8.45 5.00
CA GLU A 469 -15.70 -8.99 3.81
C GLU A 469 -16.12 -7.86 2.86
N ASN A 470 -16.11 -8.16 1.56
CA ASN A 470 -16.53 -7.22 0.53
C ASN A 470 -17.52 -7.89 -0.44
N PRO A 471 -18.74 -8.21 0.04
CA PRO A 471 -19.74 -8.93 -0.76
C PRO A 471 -20.28 -8.09 -1.93
N HIS A 472 -20.09 -6.77 -1.89
CA HIS A 472 -20.57 -5.85 -2.92
C HIS A 472 -19.51 -5.45 -3.93
N ASN A 473 -18.28 -5.97 -3.80
CA ASN A 473 -17.17 -5.67 -4.72
C ASN A 473 -16.88 -4.18 -4.87
N ILE A 474 -16.87 -3.44 -3.75
CA ILE A 474 -16.63 -2.01 -3.68
C ILE A 474 -15.21 -1.67 -3.18
N ARG A 475 -14.80 -0.41 -3.35
CA ARG A 475 -13.57 0.12 -2.77
C ARG A 475 -13.78 0.36 -1.29
N GLN A 476 -13.08 -0.38 -0.44
CA GLN A 476 -13.12 -0.14 1.01
C GLN A 476 -11.77 -0.47 1.64
N ALA A 477 -11.46 0.21 2.74
CA ALA A 477 -10.30 -0.13 3.55
C ALA A 477 -10.50 -1.50 4.23
N MET A 478 -9.37 -2.16 4.57
CA MET A 478 -9.30 -3.37 5.39
C MET A 478 -10.01 -4.60 4.81
N ASN A 479 -10.36 -4.62 3.52
CA ASN A 479 -10.99 -5.79 2.89
C ASN A 479 -9.96 -6.85 2.44
N ARG A 480 -10.40 -8.10 2.28
CA ARG A 480 -9.59 -9.18 1.71
C ARG A 480 -9.64 -9.17 0.18
N ASN A 481 -10.84 -9.12 -0.40
CA ASN A 481 -11.10 -9.24 -1.83
C ASN A 481 -11.26 -7.87 -2.49
N ASP A 482 -10.14 -7.18 -2.68
CA ASP A 482 -10.14 -5.86 -3.31
C ASP A 482 -10.43 -5.96 -4.81
N PRO A 483 -11.40 -5.19 -5.35
CA PRO A 483 -11.77 -5.25 -6.75
C PRO A 483 -10.63 -4.89 -7.70
N ARG A 484 -9.74 -3.98 -7.30
CA ARG A 484 -8.64 -3.48 -8.14
C ARG A 484 -7.62 -4.55 -8.50
N GLN A 485 -7.56 -5.65 -7.77
CA GLN A 485 -6.75 -6.82 -8.13
C GLN A 485 -7.06 -7.32 -9.56
N ARG A 486 -8.28 -7.11 -10.04
CA ARG A 486 -8.77 -7.57 -11.35
C ARG A 486 -8.72 -6.51 -12.46
N GLY A 487 -8.33 -5.27 -12.13
CA GLY A 487 -8.24 -4.15 -13.06
C GLY A 487 -6.81 -3.77 -13.44
N LEU A 488 -6.69 -2.81 -14.36
CA LEU A 488 -5.41 -2.25 -14.80
C LEU A 488 -4.66 -1.57 -13.65
N LEU A 489 -5.39 -0.91 -12.71
CA LEU A 489 -4.77 -0.35 -11.51
C LEU A 489 -3.99 -1.42 -10.73
N GLY A 490 -4.57 -2.62 -10.57
CA GLY A 490 -3.88 -3.72 -9.88
C GLY A 490 -2.60 -4.17 -10.60
N ALA A 491 -2.61 -4.19 -11.94
CA ALA A 491 -1.42 -4.48 -12.72
C ALA A 491 -0.34 -3.39 -12.54
N ALA A 492 -0.72 -2.13 -12.62
CA ALA A 492 0.18 -0.99 -12.41
C ALA A 492 0.77 -0.98 -10.99
N TRP A 493 -0.07 -1.23 -9.98
CA TRP A 493 0.36 -1.34 -8.58
C TRP A 493 1.37 -2.48 -8.38
N ASN A 494 1.12 -3.68 -8.93
CA ASN A 494 2.04 -4.81 -8.82
C ASN A 494 3.41 -4.51 -9.44
N LEU A 495 3.46 -3.80 -10.58
CA LEU A 495 4.73 -3.36 -11.17
C LEU A 495 5.47 -2.39 -10.24
N GLY A 496 4.80 -1.35 -9.75
CA GLY A 496 5.39 -0.37 -8.86
C GLY A 496 5.87 -0.98 -7.54
N TYR A 497 5.06 -1.85 -6.95
CA TYR A 497 5.40 -2.57 -5.73
C TYR A 497 6.68 -3.41 -5.89
N PHE A 498 6.70 -4.24 -6.93
CA PHE A 498 7.87 -5.09 -7.21
C PHE A 498 9.12 -4.26 -7.50
N ALA A 499 9.01 -3.21 -8.32
CA ALA A 499 10.12 -2.34 -8.68
C ALA A 499 10.74 -1.67 -7.44
N HIS A 500 9.93 -1.13 -6.53
CA HIS A 500 10.44 -0.49 -5.32
C HIS A 500 11.23 -1.45 -4.43
N PHE A 501 10.73 -2.66 -4.18
CA PHE A 501 11.46 -3.63 -3.37
C PHE A 501 12.67 -4.23 -4.09
N ALA A 502 12.60 -4.39 -5.41
CA ALA A 502 13.75 -4.81 -6.22
C ALA A 502 14.90 -3.78 -6.12
N TYR A 503 14.62 -2.50 -6.33
CA TYR A 503 15.60 -1.43 -6.13
C TYR A 503 16.00 -1.25 -4.66
N GLY A 504 15.11 -1.58 -3.72
CA GLY A 504 15.37 -1.60 -2.28
C GLY A 504 16.27 -2.76 -1.82
N GLY A 505 16.67 -3.67 -2.74
CA GLY A 505 17.58 -4.77 -2.45
C GLY A 505 16.93 -5.95 -1.73
N ALA A 506 15.63 -6.19 -1.92
CA ALA A 506 14.97 -7.41 -1.45
C ALA A 506 15.61 -8.64 -2.11
N ALA A 507 15.82 -9.71 -1.32
CA ALA A 507 16.37 -10.96 -1.80
C ALA A 507 15.33 -11.81 -2.57
N ALA A 508 14.04 -11.58 -2.30
CA ALA A 508 12.90 -12.11 -3.05
C ALA A 508 11.66 -11.25 -2.78
N VAL A 509 10.73 -11.20 -3.72
CA VAL A 509 9.43 -10.55 -3.57
C VAL A 509 8.34 -11.55 -3.92
N THR A 510 7.35 -11.69 -3.04
CA THR A 510 6.18 -12.55 -3.25
C THR A 510 4.96 -11.67 -3.45
N LEU A 511 4.30 -11.80 -4.60
CA LEU A 511 3.10 -11.02 -4.94
C LEU A 511 1.85 -11.87 -4.75
N GLY A 512 0.84 -11.31 -4.10
CA GLY A 512 -0.52 -11.81 -4.01
C GLY A 512 -0.69 -13.30 -3.81
N GLY A 513 -1.46 -13.90 -4.70
CA GLY A 513 -1.76 -15.33 -4.74
C GLY A 513 -1.99 -15.81 -6.17
N VAL A 514 -2.26 -17.08 -6.33
CA VAL A 514 -2.50 -17.71 -7.64
C VAL A 514 -3.96 -17.61 -8.07
N LEU A 515 -4.90 -17.86 -7.13
CA LEU A 515 -6.36 -17.81 -7.30
C LEU A 515 -7.02 -17.11 -6.11
N GLY A 516 -8.33 -16.96 -6.15
CA GLY A 516 -9.11 -16.35 -5.07
C GLY A 516 -8.95 -14.83 -4.98
N ALA A 517 -9.01 -14.30 -3.76
CA ALA A 517 -9.01 -12.86 -3.50
C ALA A 517 -7.76 -12.13 -4.02
N PHE A 518 -6.62 -12.81 -4.03
CA PHE A 518 -5.32 -12.28 -4.46
C PHE A 518 -4.88 -12.83 -5.81
N GLY A 519 -5.80 -13.49 -6.51
CA GLY A 519 -5.52 -14.28 -7.70
C GLY A 519 -5.11 -13.48 -8.93
N LEU A 520 -4.55 -14.22 -9.89
CA LEU A 520 -4.15 -13.73 -11.22
C LEU A 520 -5.08 -14.26 -12.31
N VAL A 521 -5.93 -15.23 -11.97
CA VAL A 521 -6.86 -15.91 -12.88
C VAL A 521 -8.23 -15.96 -12.21
N HIS A 522 -9.29 -15.77 -13.02
CA HIS A 522 -10.65 -15.86 -12.54
C HIS A 522 -10.98 -17.27 -12.01
N ARG A 523 -11.63 -17.29 -10.87
CA ARG A 523 -12.31 -18.43 -10.28
C ARG A 523 -13.61 -17.94 -9.64
N ALA A 524 -14.68 -18.66 -9.80
CA ALA A 524 -15.95 -18.34 -9.14
C ALA A 524 -15.75 -18.19 -7.61
N ALA A 525 -16.28 -17.13 -7.05
CA ALA A 525 -16.11 -16.73 -5.66
C ALA A 525 -17.46 -16.29 -5.05
N PRO A 526 -17.58 -16.20 -3.70
CA PRO A 526 -18.82 -15.74 -3.07
C PRO A 526 -19.09 -14.23 -3.21
N TRP A 527 -18.25 -13.52 -3.93
CA TRP A 527 -18.43 -12.11 -4.28
C TRP A 527 -18.46 -11.91 -5.78
N PRO A 528 -19.17 -10.89 -6.29
CA PRO A 528 -19.27 -10.65 -7.74
C PRO A 528 -17.93 -10.23 -8.33
N GLN A 529 -17.64 -10.73 -9.53
CA GLN A 529 -16.49 -10.35 -10.34
C GLN A 529 -17.02 -9.93 -11.73
N PRO A 530 -17.57 -8.71 -11.84
CA PRO A 530 -18.27 -8.28 -13.04
C PRO A 530 -17.47 -8.54 -14.30
N TRP A 531 -18.14 -8.97 -15.37
CA TRP A 531 -17.61 -9.41 -16.65
C TRP A 531 -16.82 -10.75 -16.56
N PHE A 532 -15.97 -10.94 -15.55
CA PHE A 532 -15.18 -12.19 -15.42
C PHE A 532 -16.04 -13.39 -15.01
N ASP A 533 -17.11 -13.19 -14.23
CA ASP A 533 -18.00 -14.31 -13.85
C ASP A 533 -18.71 -14.93 -15.07
N GLU A 534 -18.89 -14.16 -16.14
CA GLU A 534 -19.47 -14.62 -17.40
C GLU A 534 -18.40 -15.13 -18.39
N GLN A 535 -17.24 -14.46 -18.43
CA GLN A 535 -16.23 -14.67 -19.46
C GLN A 535 -15.08 -15.55 -19.01
N GLY A 536 -14.84 -15.66 -17.69
CA GLY A 536 -13.62 -16.25 -17.15
C GLY A 536 -12.38 -15.45 -17.53
N GLY A 537 -11.21 -16.08 -17.49
CA GLY A 537 -9.98 -15.53 -18.03
C GLY A 537 -8.94 -15.16 -17.00
N ILE A 538 -7.96 -14.36 -17.41
CA ILE A 538 -6.82 -13.91 -16.62
C ILE A 538 -6.91 -12.42 -16.34
N PHE A 539 -6.44 -12.01 -15.17
CA PHE A 539 -6.46 -10.60 -14.78
C PHE A 539 -5.23 -9.85 -15.32
N PRO A 540 -5.30 -8.53 -15.55
CA PRO A 540 -4.16 -7.75 -16.07
C PRO A 540 -2.85 -7.96 -15.32
N ALA A 541 -2.90 -8.13 -13.99
CA ALA A 541 -1.73 -8.39 -13.15
C ALA A 541 -0.96 -9.66 -13.56
N TYR A 542 -1.61 -10.65 -14.17
CA TYR A 542 -0.97 -11.87 -14.69
C TYR A 542 0.20 -11.55 -15.63
N HIS A 543 0.00 -10.61 -16.56
CA HIS A 543 1.01 -10.26 -17.56
C HIS A 543 2.24 -9.61 -16.93
N VAL A 544 2.03 -8.79 -15.93
CA VAL A 544 3.11 -8.14 -15.16
C VAL A 544 3.90 -9.20 -14.40
N VAL A 545 3.20 -10.06 -13.66
CA VAL A 545 3.83 -11.11 -12.84
C VAL A 545 4.61 -12.08 -13.72
N ARG A 546 4.03 -12.52 -14.85
CA ARG A 546 4.71 -13.38 -15.85
C ARG A 546 5.97 -12.69 -16.41
N GLY A 547 5.84 -11.44 -16.85
CA GLY A 547 6.96 -10.68 -17.42
C GLY A 547 8.11 -10.51 -16.44
N LEU A 548 7.81 -10.09 -15.21
CA LEU A 548 8.81 -9.89 -14.15
C LEU A 548 9.47 -11.22 -13.72
N SER A 549 8.69 -12.30 -13.63
CA SER A 549 9.21 -13.62 -13.27
C SER A 549 10.24 -14.10 -14.30
N TRP A 550 9.98 -13.91 -15.58
CA TRP A 550 10.89 -14.30 -16.67
C TRP A 550 12.18 -13.48 -16.72
N LEU A 551 12.17 -12.27 -16.15
CA LEU A 551 13.35 -11.41 -16.05
C LEU A 551 14.21 -11.69 -14.80
N SER A 552 13.77 -12.58 -13.91
CA SER A 552 14.49 -12.92 -12.68
C SER A 552 15.97 -13.23 -12.93
N GLY A 553 16.84 -12.68 -12.07
CA GLY A 553 18.29 -12.82 -12.17
C GLY A 553 18.96 -11.96 -13.25
N GLY A 554 18.21 -11.23 -14.07
CA GLY A 554 18.76 -10.23 -14.98
C GLY A 554 19.39 -9.05 -14.24
N THR A 555 20.21 -8.25 -14.92
CA THR A 555 20.84 -7.07 -14.35
C THR A 555 19.90 -5.88 -14.43
N MET A 556 19.47 -5.34 -13.29
CA MET A 556 18.67 -4.11 -13.25
C MET A 556 19.52 -2.89 -13.62
N ARG A 557 18.89 -1.88 -14.21
CA ARG A 557 19.43 -0.52 -14.32
C ARG A 557 18.55 0.46 -13.56
N THR A 558 19.15 1.47 -12.98
CA THR A 558 18.38 2.56 -12.36
C THR A 558 17.55 3.28 -13.40
N LEU A 559 16.35 3.69 -13.02
CA LEU A 559 15.49 4.60 -13.75
C LEU A 559 15.33 5.87 -12.91
N ASP A 560 15.82 7.01 -13.44
CA ASP A 560 15.53 8.32 -12.87
C ASP A 560 14.27 8.88 -13.54
N ILE A 561 13.18 8.92 -12.79
CA ILE A 561 11.85 9.29 -13.26
C ILE A 561 11.47 10.65 -12.68
N SER A 562 11.22 11.64 -13.53
CA SER A 562 10.97 13.02 -13.11
C SER A 562 9.67 13.21 -12.32
N ALA A 563 8.71 12.31 -12.47
CA ALA A 563 7.45 12.28 -11.72
C ALA A 563 7.16 10.86 -11.17
N PRO A 564 7.89 10.38 -10.14
CA PRO A 564 7.83 9.01 -9.66
C PRO A 564 6.50 8.64 -9.00
N ARG A 565 5.65 9.61 -8.66
CA ARG A 565 4.27 9.37 -8.19
C ARG A 565 3.31 9.03 -9.32
N GLU A 566 3.64 9.45 -10.54
CA GLU A 566 2.77 9.28 -11.70
C GLU A 566 3.20 8.09 -12.54
N ILE A 567 4.51 7.91 -12.71
CA ILE A 567 5.10 6.82 -13.50
C ILE A 567 6.06 6.03 -12.62
N GLN A 568 5.93 4.71 -12.67
CA GLN A 568 6.88 3.78 -12.07
C GLN A 568 7.35 2.78 -13.11
N GLY A 569 8.52 2.17 -12.87
CA GLY A 569 9.03 1.18 -13.81
C GLY A 569 10.29 0.48 -13.37
N ILE A 570 10.70 -0.46 -14.20
CA ILE A 570 11.90 -1.24 -14.01
C ILE A 570 12.56 -1.52 -15.36
N MET A 571 13.87 -1.50 -15.41
CA MET A 571 14.66 -1.91 -16.58
C MET A 571 15.59 -3.04 -16.21
N VAL A 572 15.63 -4.06 -17.07
CA VAL A 572 16.43 -5.28 -16.86
C VAL A 572 17.16 -5.66 -18.14
N ASP A 573 18.46 -5.86 -18.02
CA ASP A 573 19.29 -6.46 -19.07
C ASP A 573 19.43 -7.97 -18.83
N ARG A 574 19.12 -8.79 -19.85
CA ARG A 574 19.23 -10.25 -19.79
C ARG A 574 19.87 -10.80 -21.07
N GLY A 575 21.14 -11.14 -21.00
CA GLY A 575 21.90 -11.57 -22.18
C GLY A 575 22.00 -10.45 -23.21
N THR A 576 21.50 -10.69 -24.42
CA THR A 576 21.48 -9.74 -25.55
C THR A 576 20.17 -8.93 -25.63
N ARG A 577 19.36 -8.94 -24.59
CA ARG A 577 18.06 -8.25 -24.57
C ARG A 577 17.97 -7.32 -23.37
N SER A 578 17.39 -6.16 -23.62
CA SER A 578 16.97 -5.22 -22.56
C SER A 578 15.45 -5.11 -22.59
N GLU A 579 14.85 -5.06 -21.42
CA GLU A 579 13.41 -4.92 -21.27
C GLU A 579 13.09 -3.83 -20.25
N ILE A 580 12.19 -2.89 -20.61
CA ILE A 580 11.69 -1.83 -19.73
C ILE A 580 10.19 -2.05 -19.55
N TRP A 581 9.76 -2.05 -18.31
CA TRP A 581 8.36 -1.97 -17.93
C TRP A 581 8.09 -0.62 -17.30
N LEU A 582 7.04 0.07 -17.77
CA LEU A 582 6.56 1.34 -17.22
C LEU A 582 5.07 1.21 -16.91
N ALA A 583 4.62 1.80 -15.83
CA ALA A 583 3.21 1.89 -15.45
C ALA A 583 2.83 3.34 -15.14
N ASN A 584 1.70 3.76 -15.66
CA ASN A 584 1.00 4.96 -15.21
C ASN A 584 0.20 4.60 -13.94
N LEU A 585 0.47 5.29 -12.83
CA LEU A 585 -0.20 5.07 -11.54
C LEU A 585 -1.40 6.02 -11.33
N THR A 586 -1.79 6.74 -12.38
CA THR A 586 -2.85 7.77 -12.29
C THR A 586 -4.05 7.45 -13.19
N GLY A 587 -5.18 8.03 -12.87
CA GLY A 587 -6.41 7.94 -13.67
C GLY A 587 -6.41 8.81 -14.94
N GLU A 588 -5.30 9.53 -15.22
CA GLU A 588 -5.15 10.43 -16.36
C GLU A 588 -4.05 9.96 -17.31
N PRO A 589 -4.17 10.18 -18.62
CA PRO A 589 -3.11 9.86 -19.57
C PRO A 589 -1.81 10.62 -19.25
N LYS A 590 -0.66 9.97 -19.48
CA LYS A 590 0.67 10.54 -19.25
C LYS A 590 1.55 10.36 -20.47
N ARG A 591 2.20 11.45 -20.89
CA ARG A 591 3.27 11.41 -21.90
C ARG A 591 4.59 11.11 -21.19
N VAL A 592 5.34 10.15 -21.73
CA VAL A 592 6.63 9.72 -21.18
C VAL A 592 7.70 9.85 -22.24
N SER A 593 8.86 10.41 -21.87
CA SER A 593 10.05 10.46 -22.73
C SER A 593 11.15 9.55 -22.17
N LEU A 594 11.79 8.75 -23.04
CA LEU A 594 12.91 7.89 -22.70
C LEU A 594 14.24 8.55 -23.04
N GLU A 595 15.17 8.59 -22.12
CA GLU A 595 16.51 9.18 -22.26
C GLU A 595 17.59 8.16 -21.78
N PRO A 596 18.46 7.70 -22.68
CA PRO A 596 18.43 7.89 -24.13
C PRO A 596 17.26 7.16 -24.81
N ALA A 597 16.92 7.54 -26.03
CA ALA A 597 15.99 6.81 -26.86
C ALA A 597 16.45 5.38 -27.08
N VAL A 598 15.50 4.42 -27.05
CA VAL A 598 15.80 2.97 -27.18
C VAL A 598 15.67 2.56 -28.64
N ALA A 599 16.80 2.35 -29.32
CA ALA A 599 16.82 1.99 -30.73
C ALA A 599 16.34 0.54 -30.97
N ASN A 600 15.75 0.29 -32.14
CA ASN A 600 15.30 -1.04 -32.59
C ASN A 600 14.41 -1.76 -31.57
N ALA A 601 13.53 -1.00 -30.92
CA ALA A 601 12.66 -1.50 -29.88
C ALA A 601 11.28 -1.94 -30.42
N ARG A 602 10.61 -2.77 -29.65
CA ARG A 602 9.18 -3.08 -29.78
C ARG A 602 8.48 -2.71 -28.50
N VAL A 603 7.26 -2.22 -28.58
CA VAL A 603 6.42 -1.90 -27.43
C VAL A 603 5.12 -2.69 -27.47
N SER A 604 4.68 -3.15 -26.30
CA SER A 604 3.35 -3.73 -26.08
C SER A 604 2.67 -2.92 -24.99
N TYR A 605 1.40 -2.60 -25.18
CA TYR A 605 0.60 -1.90 -24.18
C TYR A 605 -0.38 -2.87 -23.51
N LEU A 606 -0.49 -2.75 -22.21
CA LEU A 606 -1.56 -3.33 -21.40
C LEU A 606 -2.42 -2.17 -20.89
N ASP A 607 -3.55 -1.94 -21.54
CA ASP A 607 -4.39 -0.77 -21.41
C ASP A 607 -5.88 -1.13 -21.63
N SER A 608 -6.74 -0.12 -21.69
CA SER A 608 -8.16 -0.33 -21.93
C SER A 608 -8.48 -0.97 -23.28
N ASP A 609 -7.69 -0.74 -24.32
CA ASP A 609 -7.93 -1.28 -25.67
C ASP A 609 -7.48 -2.73 -25.76
N SER A 610 -6.37 -3.08 -25.14
CA SER A 610 -5.83 -4.43 -25.10
C SER A 610 -6.49 -5.33 -24.05
N PHE A 611 -7.28 -4.79 -23.12
CA PHE A 611 -7.83 -5.48 -21.95
C PHE A 611 -8.53 -6.80 -22.28
N VAL A 612 -9.45 -6.79 -23.25
CA VAL A 612 -10.24 -7.99 -23.62
C VAL A 612 -9.34 -9.09 -24.19
N MET A 613 -8.38 -8.71 -25.05
CA MET A 613 -7.41 -9.67 -25.59
C MET A 613 -6.50 -10.19 -24.47
N ALA A 614 -5.99 -9.31 -23.63
CA ALA A 614 -5.14 -9.67 -22.51
C ALA A 614 -5.85 -10.60 -21.52
N SER A 615 -7.15 -10.40 -21.27
CA SER A 615 -7.92 -11.26 -20.36
C SER A 615 -8.15 -12.69 -20.89
N ARG A 616 -8.00 -12.92 -22.19
CA ARG A 616 -8.23 -14.24 -22.83
C ARG A 616 -6.97 -14.98 -23.22
N ASP A 617 -5.82 -14.31 -23.16
CA ASP A 617 -4.61 -14.80 -23.80
C ASP A 617 -3.37 -14.49 -22.97
N ALA A 618 -2.78 -15.54 -22.37
CA ALA A 618 -1.54 -15.45 -21.58
C ALA A 618 -0.35 -14.88 -22.37
N GLY A 619 -0.33 -15.08 -23.71
CA GLY A 619 0.70 -14.55 -24.60
C GLY A 619 0.38 -13.18 -25.21
N ALA A 620 -0.66 -12.48 -24.76
CA ALA A 620 -1.12 -11.22 -25.37
C ALA A 620 -0.02 -10.18 -25.50
N MET A 621 0.81 -9.98 -24.46
CA MET A 621 1.89 -8.98 -24.49
C MET A 621 2.95 -9.27 -25.57
N ASP A 622 3.15 -10.51 -25.97
CA ASP A 622 4.08 -10.86 -27.04
C ASP A 622 3.43 -10.64 -28.42
N ARG A 623 2.12 -10.90 -28.56
CA ARG A 623 1.35 -10.69 -29.81
C ARG A 623 1.06 -9.22 -30.09
N LEU A 624 0.84 -8.42 -29.07
CA LEU A 624 0.61 -6.96 -29.16
C LEU A 624 1.89 -6.16 -29.45
N ALA A 625 3.05 -6.81 -29.46
CA ALA A 625 4.33 -6.12 -29.68
C ALA A 625 4.39 -5.51 -31.07
N GLN A 626 4.63 -4.20 -31.16
CA GLN A 626 4.72 -3.42 -32.37
C GLN A 626 6.04 -2.63 -32.41
N PRO A 627 6.54 -2.20 -33.60
CA PRO A 627 7.73 -1.37 -33.71
C PRO A 627 7.59 -0.09 -32.87
N PHE A 628 8.66 0.29 -32.19
CA PHE A 628 8.69 1.48 -31.33
C PHE A 628 9.81 2.44 -31.76
N GLY A 629 9.46 3.71 -31.94
CA GLY A 629 10.41 4.75 -32.38
C GLY A 629 11.41 5.20 -31.31
N GLY A 630 11.30 4.68 -30.09
CA GLY A 630 12.32 4.72 -29.06
C GLY A 630 12.40 5.96 -28.17
N ALA A 631 11.68 7.04 -28.46
CA ALA A 631 11.88 8.33 -27.75
C ALA A 631 10.73 8.70 -26.81
N ALA A 632 9.48 8.48 -27.21
CA ALA A 632 8.31 8.91 -26.44
C ALA A 632 7.15 7.94 -26.60
N LEU A 633 6.33 7.83 -25.55
CA LEU A 633 5.11 7.04 -25.53
C LEU A 633 4.04 7.76 -24.71
N GLU A 634 2.80 7.36 -24.91
CA GLU A 634 1.66 7.78 -24.14
C GLU A 634 1.11 6.58 -23.36
N LEU A 635 0.83 6.76 -22.09
CA LEU A 635 0.25 5.76 -21.22
C LEU A 635 -1.11 6.28 -20.74
N ASP A 636 -2.17 5.63 -21.16
CA ASP A 636 -3.53 5.88 -20.67
C ASP A 636 -3.64 5.65 -19.16
N ALA A 637 -4.82 5.93 -18.60
CA ALA A 637 -5.10 5.71 -17.20
C ALA A 637 -4.74 4.29 -16.77
N TYR A 638 -3.83 4.14 -15.80
CA TYR A 638 -3.31 2.87 -15.27
C TYR A 638 -2.74 1.91 -16.34
N ALA A 639 -2.41 2.41 -17.52
CA ALA A 639 -1.80 1.61 -18.56
C ALA A 639 -0.34 1.26 -18.26
N LEU A 640 0.10 0.13 -18.81
CA LEU A 640 1.48 -0.31 -18.75
C LEU A 640 2.06 -0.42 -20.16
N ALA A 641 3.35 -0.14 -20.29
CA ALA A 641 4.12 -0.42 -21.48
C ALA A 641 5.26 -1.39 -21.17
N ARG A 642 5.40 -2.42 -22.02
CA ARG A 642 6.57 -3.30 -22.05
C ARG A 642 7.38 -2.98 -23.31
N ILE A 643 8.59 -2.50 -23.13
CA ILE A 643 9.51 -2.12 -24.22
C ILE A 643 10.65 -3.13 -24.26
N GLN A 644 10.84 -3.78 -25.40
CA GLN A 644 11.86 -4.78 -25.61
C GLN A 644 12.84 -4.30 -26.68
N ALA A 645 14.14 -4.35 -26.38
CA ALA A 645 15.20 -3.99 -27.30
C ALA A 645 16.31 -5.03 -27.31
N SER A 646 17.06 -5.12 -28.41
CA SER A 646 18.34 -5.83 -28.42
C SER A 646 19.37 -5.00 -27.66
N SER A 647 20.10 -5.63 -26.76
CA SER A 647 21.25 -4.98 -26.11
C SER A 647 22.29 -4.67 -27.18
N THR A 648 22.72 -3.41 -27.26
CA THR A 648 23.83 -2.98 -28.12
C THR A 648 25.17 -3.47 -27.60
#